data_21a1b06130b68f21c295685a8794d77b
#
_entry.id   21a1b06130b68f21c295685a8794d77b
#
_cell.length_a   1.000
_cell.length_b   1.000
_cell.length_c   1.000
_cell.angle_alpha   90.00
_cell.angle_beta   90.00
_cell.angle_gamma   90.00
#
_symmetry.space_group_name_H-M   'P 1'
#
loop_
_entity.id
_entity.type
_entity.pdbx_description
1 polymer ?
#
loop_
_entity_poly.entity_id
_entity_poly.type
_entity_poly.pdbx_seq_one_letter_code
_entity_poly.pdbx_strand_id
1 'polypeptide(L)'
;MRAYTKAASVLLIVFALLFSSVGFSHEFTSHISPQTLEGSENLSETSFPSYLFLNNWINSSAWIYTGVPDHYLYLSGPLTVSDISLNESVAPVSITVNNGNESSRAYLNENNTIQAFQSNAEETLVYPPGSDQFNISQTSNGPFTDTINISENASYSFLPGVIKIYTDPELEFFNNATKIVSTKNSGQMSINLTFSSGYSYIDVGINNVTALNLTDQLSLNNREVSDWLESSSPVKFNGSILHEYYMSLLLVKDDQNPYTGEFVASPSQLYLYSWVRDGSFAAISMESSGHVKTALKYWRWMAKEEGNDSVAGTWSTRFNFWNGDPDVNWVNPEYDSVGIFQIGIYNLYKVTKNVSIIEPFLPTINASLTWEENSISSKGLLPEDYSIWEDVDGYNFWTQAMDAVGMNYTGRMYAELNLSHASINENASKLDSSIMKYFLQKDNSMFAEYLEPLLGNSNSPYSPVDIYDSSTILPVTLGLINPNSSMAHKIVGNIVKNLTKEGGVARFYGDTYHYSGFPSDSSGPMPPWIITTMFEAYYDEIVGNNAVALSLLNWATNHTQAGLLPEALNSENGTPLPTTSPLTWSSAMFILVALNYNRVHVKPSSLPLVIYTIIGIAIAIVAVASVVLVRTKINKNKYRR
;
A
#
# COMPACT_ATOMS: atom_id res chain seq x y z
N MET A 1 -23.42 -36.53 44.97
CA MET A 1 -23.43 -36.82 43.52
C MET A 1 -23.76 -35.64 42.63
N ARG A 2 -24.82 -34.81 42.88
CA ARG A 2 -25.18 -33.67 42.02
C ARG A 2 -24.16 -32.51 41.93
N ALA A 3 -23.20 -32.40 42.85
CA ALA A 3 -22.16 -31.35 42.82
C ALA A 3 -20.95 -31.72 41.94
N TYR A 4 -20.71 -33.00 41.71
CA TYR A 4 -19.61 -33.48 40.86
C TYR A 4 -19.93 -33.39 39.38
N THR A 5 -21.21 -33.56 39.01
CA THR A 5 -21.65 -33.43 37.60
C THR A 5 -21.59 -31.97 37.10
N LYS A 6 -21.85 -30.96 37.96
CA LYS A 6 -21.71 -29.54 37.55
C LYS A 6 -20.25 -29.08 37.38
N ALA A 7 -19.34 -29.61 38.23
CA ALA A 7 -17.90 -29.28 38.11
C ALA A 7 -17.26 -29.93 36.85
N ALA A 8 -17.64 -31.15 36.53
CA ALA A 8 -17.19 -31.84 35.33
C ALA A 8 -17.72 -31.20 34.05
N SER A 9 -18.98 -30.72 34.07
CA SER A 9 -19.58 -30.01 32.90
C SER A 9 -18.94 -28.64 32.64
N VAL A 10 -18.56 -27.90 33.68
CA VAL A 10 -17.83 -26.64 33.54
C VAL A 10 -16.41 -26.87 33.05
N LEU A 11 -15.73 -27.93 33.47
CA LEU A 11 -14.39 -28.28 32.98
C LEU A 11 -14.41 -28.72 31.52
N LEU A 12 -15.45 -29.45 31.08
CA LEU A 12 -15.60 -29.85 29.67
C LEU A 12 -15.93 -28.65 28.75
N ILE A 13 -16.70 -27.68 29.22
CA ILE A 13 -17.00 -26.46 28.46
C ILE A 13 -15.75 -25.57 28.33
N VAL A 14 -14.94 -25.45 29.37
CA VAL A 14 -13.67 -24.73 29.31
C VAL A 14 -12.65 -25.45 28.39
N PHE A 15 -12.64 -26.80 28.39
CA PHE A 15 -11.80 -27.57 27.46
C PHE A 15 -12.30 -27.47 26.00
N ALA A 16 -13.59 -27.48 25.77
CA ALA A 16 -14.17 -27.28 24.43
C ALA A 16 -13.94 -25.87 23.87
N LEU A 17 -13.95 -24.84 24.74
CA LEU A 17 -13.62 -23.47 24.35
C LEU A 17 -12.12 -23.25 24.08
N LEU A 18 -11.24 -24.09 24.62
CA LEU A 18 -9.79 -24.04 24.37
C LEU A 18 -9.38 -24.79 23.08
N PHE A 19 -10.19 -25.72 22.59
CA PHE A 19 -9.89 -26.48 21.37
C PHE A 19 -10.69 -26.07 20.13
N SER A 20 -11.71 -25.22 20.26
CA SER A 20 -12.46 -24.68 19.12
C SER A 20 -11.81 -23.45 18.46
N SER A 21 -10.63 -23.01 18.95
CA SER A 21 -9.92 -21.84 18.42
C SER A 21 -8.76 -22.17 17.47
N VAL A 22 -8.63 -23.43 17.01
CA VAL A 22 -7.63 -23.80 15.99
C VAL A 22 -8.33 -24.11 14.68
N GLY A 23 -9.06 -23.12 14.18
CA GLY A 23 -9.47 -23.06 12.78
C GLY A 23 -8.49 -22.12 12.07
N PHE A 24 -7.62 -22.67 11.25
CA PHE A 24 -6.71 -21.89 10.42
C PHE A 24 -7.50 -21.16 9.34
N SER A 25 -7.86 -19.91 9.58
CA SER A 25 -8.20 -18.96 8.53
C SER A 25 -6.93 -18.14 8.24
N HIS A 26 -6.36 -18.33 7.08
CA HIS A 26 -5.28 -17.50 6.58
C HIS A 26 -5.91 -16.24 5.99
N GLU A 27 -5.99 -15.20 6.79
CA GLU A 27 -6.52 -13.89 6.46
C GLU A 27 -5.34 -12.90 6.49
N PHE A 28 -5.47 -11.76 5.85
CA PHE A 28 -4.56 -10.62 6.04
C PHE A 28 -4.60 -10.10 7.49
N THR A 29 -4.53 -10.97 8.48
CA THR A 29 -4.71 -10.56 9.86
C THR A 29 -3.38 -10.30 10.54
N SER A 30 -3.12 -9.03 10.84
CA SER A 30 -2.16 -8.69 11.85
C SER A 30 -2.72 -9.10 13.22
N HIS A 31 -2.11 -10.07 13.89
CA HIS A 31 -2.25 -10.18 15.33
C HIS A 31 -1.33 -9.13 15.97
N ILE A 32 -1.73 -7.86 15.92
CA ILE A 32 -1.31 -6.93 16.94
C ILE A 32 -1.88 -7.52 18.23
N SER A 33 -1.03 -7.77 19.22
CA SER A 33 -1.45 -8.04 20.58
C SER A 33 -2.52 -6.99 20.91
N PRO A 34 -3.70 -7.35 21.41
CA PRO A 34 -4.71 -6.38 21.74
C PRO A 34 -4.17 -5.48 22.84
N GLN A 35 -3.58 -4.35 22.46
CA GLN A 35 -3.64 -3.19 23.31
C GLN A 35 -5.11 -2.82 23.27
N THR A 36 -5.76 -2.93 24.41
CA THR A 36 -7.14 -2.53 24.62
C THR A 36 -7.28 -1.08 24.20
N LEU A 37 -7.72 -0.86 22.96
CA LEU A 37 -8.11 0.44 22.45
C LEU A 37 -9.49 0.73 23.00
N GLU A 38 -9.55 1.18 24.27
CA GLU A 38 -10.73 1.79 24.83
C GLU A 38 -10.89 3.20 24.25
N GLY A 39 -11.93 3.40 23.45
CA GLY A 39 -12.38 4.72 23.00
C GLY A 39 -12.16 5.00 21.51
N SER A 40 -13.23 5.38 20.84
CA SER A 40 -13.33 5.63 19.39
C SER A 40 -12.51 6.83 18.85
N GLU A 41 -11.72 7.51 19.66
CA GLU A 41 -11.00 8.74 19.28
C GLU A 41 -9.48 8.70 19.50
N ASN A 42 -8.92 7.67 20.11
CA ASN A 42 -7.48 7.58 20.42
C ASN A 42 -6.77 6.43 19.70
N LEU A 43 -6.80 6.43 18.37
CA LEU A 43 -5.81 5.69 17.60
C LEU A 43 -4.47 6.42 17.73
N SER A 44 -3.53 5.84 18.45
CA SER A 44 -2.23 6.43 18.74
C SER A 44 -1.23 6.22 17.61
N GLU A 45 -1.57 6.69 16.41
CA GLU A 45 -0.55 6.83 15.37
C GLU A 45 0.23 8.12 15.65
N THR A 46 1.56 8.04 15.67
CA THR A 46 2.43 9.22 15.78
C THR A 46 2.23 10.14 14.58
N SER A 47 2.44 11.43 14.75
CA SER A 47 2.31 12.39 13.65
C SER A 47 3.36 12.07 12.58
N PHE A 48 2.95 12.08 11.32
CA PHE A 48 3.84 12.09 10.17
C PHE A 48 3.91 13.51 9.62
N PRO A 49 5.05 13.97 9.10
CA PRO A 49 5.15 15.29 8.48
C PRO A 49 4.04 15.52 7.46
N SER A 50 3.40 16.71 7.50
CA SER A 50 2.23 17.01 6.66
C SER A 50 2.64 17.48 5.26
N TYR A 51 3.47 16.72 4.59
CA TYR A 51 3.89 16.96 3.21
C TYR A 51 3.94 15.65 2.44
N LEU A 52 4.09 15.73 1.14
CA LEU A 52 4.03 14.64 0.19
C LEU A 52 5.23 14.72 -0.75
N PHE A 53 5.94 13.61 -0.90
CA PHE A 53 7.00 13.45 -1.89
C PHE A 53 6.62 12.38 -2.91
N LEU A 54 6.17 12.82 -4.07
CA LEU A 54 5.92 11.92 -5.19
C LEU A 54 7.18 11.88 -6.07
N ASN A 55 8.05 10.91 -5.85
CA ASN A 55 9.34 10.80 -6.53
C ASN A 55 9.32 9.74 -7.63
N ASN A 56 9.53 10.17 -8.87
CA ASN A 56 9.60 9.31 -10.05
C ASN A 56 11.06 9.11 -10.48
N TRP A 57 11.53 7.89 -10.41
CA TRP A 57 12.92 7.54 -10.71
C TRP A 57 13.27 7.42 -12.18
N ILE A 58 12.30 7.23 -13.06
CA ILE A 58 12.54 7.04 -14.50
C ILE A 58 13.22 8.26 -15.10
N ASN A 59 12.75 9.45 -14.74
CA ASN A 59 13.28 10.72 -15.21
C ASN A 59 13.88 11.58 -14.08
N SER A 60 14.04 11.04 -12.88
CA SER A 60 14.47 11.76 -11.68
C SER A 60 13.63 13.00 -11.39
N SER A 61 12.32 12.93 -11.65
CA SER A 61 11.38 14.00 -11.34
C SER A 61 10.73 13.74 -9.96
N ALA A 62 10.29 14.79 -9.32
CA ALA A 62 9.56 14.71 -8.06
C ALA A 62 8.54 15.83 -7.93
N TRP A 63 7.41 15.50 -7.32
CA TRP A 63 6.44 16.45 -6.82
C TRP A 63 6.63 16.57 -5.32
N ILE A 64 6.87 17.77 -4.83
CA ILE A 64 7.02 18.06 -3.41
C ILE A 64 5.82 18.90 -3.00
N TYR A 65 4.95 18.31 -2.20
CA TYR A 65 3.66 18.86 -1.84
C TYR A 65 3.65 19.22 -0.35
N THR A 66 3.35 20.47 -0.03
CA THR A 66 3.46 20.99 1.35
C THR A 66 2.35 20.53 2.29
N GLY A 67 1.36 19.83 1.77
CA GLY A 67 0.17 19.52 2.53
C GLY A 67 -0.89 20.65 2.55
N VAL A 68 -0.71 21.74 1.83
CA VAL A 68 -1.73 22.76 1.53
C VAL A 68 -2.17 22.58 0.08
N PRO A 69 -3.47 22.59 -0.25
CA PRO A 69 -3.94 22.46 -1.62
C PRO A 69 -3.22 23.41 -2.55
N ASP A 70 -2.84 22.91 -3.75
CA ASP A 70 -2.17 23.67 -4.81
C ASP A 70 -0.83 24.33 -4.45
N HIS A 71 -0.22 23.93 -3.31
CA HIS A 71 1.12 24.35 -2.91
C HIS A 71 2.13 23.25 -3.16
N TYR A 72 2.80 23.29 -4.31
CA TYR A 72 3.81 22.30 -4.66
C TYR A 72 5.00 22.89 -5.39
N LEU A 73 6.06 22.11 -5.41
CA LEU A 73 7.26 22.36 -6.19
C LEU A 73 7.52 21.13 -7.06
N TYR A 74 7.67 21.30 -8.36
CA TYR A 74 7.96 20.22 -9.28
C TYR A 74 9.40 20.26 -9.75
N LEU A 75 10.09 19.15 -9.52
CA LEU A 75 11.42 18.87 -10.06
C LEU A 75 11.25 18.11 -11.38
N SER A 76 11.57 18.74 -12.50
CA SER A 76 11.55 18.08 -13.82
C SER A 76 12.80 17.24 -14.09
N GLY A 77 13.75 17.29 -13.20
CA GLY A 77 15.01 16.53 -13.21
C GLY A 77 15.74 16.71 -11.89
N PRO A 78 16.89 16.08 -11.69
CA PRO A 78 17.55 15.99 -10.38
C PRO A 78 17.82 17.34 -9.72
N LEU A 79 17.95 18.39 -10.50
CA LEU A 79 18.40 19.70 -10.00
C LEU A 79 17.68 20.87 -10.70
N THR A 80 16.53 20.60 -11.29
CA THR A 80 15.74 21.62 -11.98
C THR A 80 14.34 21.67 -11.41
N VAL A 81 14.04 22.73 -10.66
CA VAL A 81 12.68 23.10 -10.29
C VAL A 81 12.06 23.79 -11.48
N SER A 82 11.09 23.17 -12.14
CA SER A 82 10.42 23.75 -13.33
C SER A 82 9.14 24.47 -12.98
N ASP A 83 8.44 24.03 -11.94
CA ASP A 83 7.18 24.64 -11.54
C ASP A 83 7.17 24.89 -10.03
N ILE A 84 6.67 26.07 -9.67
CA ILE A 84 6.40 26.48 -8.30
C ILE A 84 4.94 26.91 -8.25
N SER A 85 4.10 26.13 -7.61
CA SER A 85 2.68 26.47 -7.40
C SER A 85 2.44 26.86 -5.95
N LEU A 86 1.86 28.00 -5.76
CA LEU A 86 1.45 28.54 -4.49
C LEU A 86 0.13 29.29 -4.72
N ASN A 87 -0.91 29.01 -3.92
CA ASN A 87 -2.25 29.61 -4.08
C ASN A 87 -2.90 29.38 -5.47
N GLU A 88 -2.97 28.12 -5.93
CA GLU A 88 -3.66 27.74 -7.16
C GLU A 88 -3.07 28.33 -8.47
N SER A 89 -1.93 29.00 -8.39
CA SER A 89 -1.25 29.59 -9.55
C SER A 89 0.16 29.04 -9.71
N VAL A 90 0.48 28.55 -10.90
CA VAL A 90 1.85 28.19 -11.26
C VAL A 90 2.63 29.43 -11.63
N ALA A 91 3.64 29.76 -10.87
CA ALA A 91 4.49 30.90 -11.16
C ALA A 91 5.37 30.63 -12.39
N PRO A 92 5.56 31.60 -13.27
CA PRO A 92 6.40 31.46 -14.47
C PRO A 92 7.90 31.54 -14.11
N VAL A 93 8.33 30.75 -13.13
CA VAL A 93 9.66 30.76 -12.53
C VAL A 93 10.19 29.34 -12.47
N SER A 94 11.43 29.15 -12.86
CA SER A 94 12.16 27.90 -12.66
C SER A 94 13.51 28.16 -11.97
N ILE A 95 14.01 27.15 -11.26
CA ILE A 95 15.31 27.20 -10.60
C ILE A 95 16.17 26.08 -11.15
N THR A 96 17.34 26.42 -11.69
CA THR A 96 18.38 25.45 -12.05
C THR A 96 19.46 25.48 -10.99
N VAL A 97 19.61 24.41 -10.27
CA VAL A 97 20.57 24.27 -9.17
C VAL A 97 21.92 23.83 -9.74
N ASN A 98 22.99 24.57 -9.38
CA ASN A 98 24.36 24.29 -9.79
C ASN A 98 24.57 24.11 -11.30
N ASN A 99 23.89 24.94 -12.11
CA ASN A 99 23.94 24.93 -13.58
C ASN A 99 23.63 23.55 -14.23
N GLY A 100 22.89 22.70 -13.56
CA GLY A 100 22.37 21.47 -14.16
C GLY A 100 23.44 20.50 -14.66
N ASN A 101 24.48 20.25 -13.90
CA ASN A 101 25.52 19.30 -14.32
C ASN A 101 24.96 17.88 -14.34
N GLU A 102 24.93 17.25 -15.51
CA GLU A 102 24.07 16.13 -15.93
C GLU A 102 24.28 14.77 -15.22
N SER A 103 25.15 14.64 -14.26
CA SER A 103 25.52 13.34 -13.68
C SER A 103 24.79 12.94 -12.40
N SER A 104 23.88 13.77 -11.91
CA SER A 104 23.22 13.56 -10.63
C SER A 104 21.83 12.96 -10.78
N ARG A 105 21.38 12.22 -9.76
CA ARG A 105 20.04 11.69 -9.64
C ARG A 105 19.44 12.18 -8.33
N ALA A 106 18.17 12.61 -8.37
CA ALA A 106 17.40 12.87 -7.17
C ALA A 106 16.79 11.55 -6.66
N TYR A 107 16.71 11.38 -5.36
CA TYR A 107 16.05 10.23 -4.75
C TYR A 107 15.50 10.59 -3.36
N LEU A 108 14.48 9.84 -2.96
CA LEU A 108 13.95 9.87 -1.61
C LEU A 108 14.92 9.16 -0.66
N ASN A 109 15.27 9.79 0.46
CA ASN A 109 16.11 9.17 1.47
C ASN A 109 15.32 8.66 2.68
N GLU A 110 16.01 7.94 3.58
CA GLU A 110 15.41 7.38 4.81
C GLU A 110 14.82 8.43 5.75
N ASN A 111 15.19 9.70 5.59
CA ASN A 111 14.68 10.82 6.39
C ASN A 111 13.51 11.54 5.71
N ASN A 112 12.95 10.94 4.65
CA ASN A 112 11.85 11.50 3.89
C ASN A 112 12.15 12.91 3.33
N THR A 113 13.28 13.06 2.69
CA THR A 113 13.71 14.27 1.98
C THR A 113 14.25 13.90 0.60
N ILE A 114 14.14 14.82 -0.37
CA ILE A 114 14.71 14.61 -1.71
C ILE A 114 16.18 15.04 -1.71
N GLN A 115 17.06 14.13 -2.10
CA GLN A 115 18.50 14.36 -2.21
C GLN A 115 18.98 14.19 -3.64
N ALA A 116 19.97 14.99 -4.02
CA ALA A 116 20.66 14.85 -5.29
C ALA A 116 22.16 15.11 -5.10
N PHE A 117 23.00 14.29 -5.73
CA PHE A 117 24.45 14.42 -5.68
C PHE A 117 25.01 14.94 -7.00
N GLN A 118 25.99 15.81 -6.92
CA GLN A 118 26.70 16.37 -8.07
C GLN A 118 28.20 16.26 -7.90
N SER A 119 28.95 16.44 -9.01
CA SER A 119 30.41 16.43 -9.01
C SER A 119 31.05 17.54 -8.16
N ASN A 120 30.36 18.69 -8.03
CA ASN A 120 30.86 19.88 -7.31
C ASN A 120 30.15 20.16 -5.99
N ALA A 121 29.03 19.50 -5.74
CA ALA A 121 28.31 19.56 -4.49
C ALA A 121 28.19 18.15 -3.92
N GLU A 122 28.44 17.98 -2.65
CA GLU A 122 28.30 16.68 -1.99
C GLU A 122 26.83 16.27 -1.93
N GLU A 123 25.97 17.24 -1.68
CA GLU A 123 24.55 16.99 -1.48
C GLU A 123 23.73 18.22 -1.83
N THR A 124 22.62 18.00 -2.51
CA THR A 124 21.55 18.99 -2.67
C THR A 124 20.28 18.41 -2.06
N LEU A 125 19.72 19.10 -1.10
CA LEU A 125 18.54 18.70 -0.36
C LEU A 125 17.39 19.63 -0.69
N VAL A 126 16.27 19.06 -1.11
CA VAL A 126 15.01 19.78 -1.27
C VAL A 126 14.06 19.30 -0.18
N TYR A 127 13.53 20.22 0.59
CA TYR A 127 12.75 19.95 1.78
C TYR A 127 11.63 20.96 1.95
N PRO A 128 10.38 20.55 2.19
CA PRO A 128 9.25 21.44 2.49
C PRO A 128 9.13 21.67 3.99
N PRO A 129 9.74 22.75 4.53
CA PRO A 129 9.76 22.97 5.98
C PRO A 129 8.45 23.51 6.56
N GLY A 130 7.48 23.85 5.72
CA GLY A 130 6.18 24.39 6.13
C GLY A 130 5.29 24.65 4.95
N SER A 131 4.02 25.02 5.21
CA SER A 131 3.00 25.16 4.19
C SER A 131 3.24 26.26 3.15
N ASP A 132 4.07 27.27 3.47
CA ASP A 132 4.20 28.47 2.63
C ASP A 132 5.59 28.64 2.04
N GLN A 133 6.51 27.71 2.28
CA GLN A 133 7.86 27.80 1.73
C GLN A 133 8.55 26.44 1.57
N PHE A 134 9.53 26.42 0.64
CA PHE A 134 10.39 25.26 0.37
C PHE A 134 11.83 25.65 0.68
N ASN A 135 12.65 24.67 1.03
CA ASN A 135 14.08 24.83 1.20
C ASN A 135 14.86 24.01 0.19
N ILE A 136 15.81 24.63 -0.49
CA ILE A 136 16.81 23.96 -1.32
C ILE A 136 18.16 24.25 -0.69
N SER A 137 18.81 23.24 -0.15
CA SER A 137 20.09 23.36 0.54
C SER A 137 21.17 22.54 -0.12
N GLN A 138 22.38 23.08 -0.15
CA GLN A 138 23.53 22.44 -0.77
C GLN A 138 24.75 22.52 0.13
N THR A 139 25.56 21.46 0.08
CA THR A 139 26.92 21.48 0.63
C THR A 139 27.91 21.23 -0.50
N SER A 140 28.83 22.16 -0.74
CA SER A 140 29.77 22.08 -1.86
C SER A 140 31.22 22.22 -1.44
N ASN A 141 32.12 21.58 -2.19
CA ASN A 141 33.58 21.66 -1.99
C ASN A 141 34.20 22.86 -2.69
N GLY A 142 33.46 23.61 -3.49
CA GLY A 142 33.89 24.78 -4.23
C GLY A 142 32.77 25.77 -4.49
N PRO A 143 33.09 26.99 -4.97
CA PRO A 143 32.05 27.94 -5.36
C PRO A 143 31.24 27.42 -6.54
N PHE A 144 29.94 27.72 -6.55
CA PHE A 144 28.99 27.32 -7.62
C PHE A 144 27.95 28.43 -7.85
N THR A 145 27.10 28.24 -8.85
CA THR A 145 26.07 29.22 -9.21
C THR A 145 24.77 28.54 -9.54
N ASP A 146 23.71 28.89 -8.83
CA ASP A 146 22.34 28.54 -9.17
C ASP A 146 21.69 29.64 -10.02
N THR A 147 20.73 29.27 -10.84
CA THR A 147 20.05 30.21 -11.73
C THR A 147 18.56 30.15 -11.53
N ILE A 148 17.95 31.29 -11.18
CA ILE A 148 16.51 31.49 -11.21
C ILE A 148 16.15 32.05 -12.57
N ASN A 149 15.32 31.34 -13.33
CA ASN A 149 14.84 31.79 -14.63
C ASN A 149 13.37 32.22 -14.50
N ILE A 150 13.06 33.37 -15.10
CA ILE A 150 11.72 33.94 -15.14
C ILE A 150 11.30 34.03 -16.60
N SER A 151 10.22 33.32 -16.98
CA SER A 151 9.78 33.20 -18.37
C SER A 151 9.00 34.41 -18.89
N GLU A 152 8.59 35.34 -18.02
CA GLU A 152 7.83 36.54 -18.36
C GLU A 152 8.52 37.84 -17.97
N ASN A 153 7.99 39.00 -18.40
CA ASN A 153 8.49 40.32 -18.03
C ASN A 153 8.07 40.73 -16.61
N ALA A 154 8.27 39.84 -15.63
CA ALA A 154 7.99 40.15 -14.23
C ALA A 154 8.97 41.22 -13.72
N SER A 155 8.48 42.11 -12.89
CA SER A 155 9.34 43.02 -12.13
C SER A 155 9.96 42.31 -10.92
N TYR A 156 11.11 42.79 -10.50
CA TYR A 156 11.81 42.19 -9.35
C TYR A 156 12.53 43.27 -8.53
N SER A 157 12.81 42.93 -7.30
CA SER A 157 13.65 43.75 -6.43
C SER A 157 14.66 42.91 -5.66
N PHE A 158 15.79 43.51 -5.34
CA PHE A 158 16.80 42.92 -4.49
C PHE A 158 16.85 43.65 -3.15
N LEU A 159 16.71 42.88 -2.09
CA LEU A 159 16.99 43.28 -0.71
C LEU A 159 18.15 42.43 -0.18
N PRO A 160 18.84 42.83 0.88
CA PRO A 160 19.89 41.99 1.43
C PRO A 160 19.39 40.61 1.80
N GLY A 161 19.86 39.57 1.09
CA GLY A 161 19.48 38.17 1.28
C GLY A 161 18.10 37.78 0.75
N VAL A 162 17.36 38.69 0.12
CA VAL A 162 16.01 38.41 -0.41
C VAL A 162 15.89 38.91 -1.85
N ILE A 163 15.35 38.07 -2.71
CA ILE A 163 14.89 38.42 -4.06
C ILE A 163 13.37 38.33 -4.06
N LYS A 164 12.70 39.41 -4.43
CA LYS A 164 11.26 39.42 -4.66
C LYS A 164 10.98 39.44 -6.15
N ILE A 165 10.10 38.56 -6.59
CA ILE A 165 9.62 38.50 -7.96
C ILE A 165 8.11 38.78 -7.92
N TYR A 166 7.71 39.89 -8.54
CA TYR A 166 6.33 40.36 -8.57
C TYR A 166 5.59 39.64 -9.69
N THR A 167 5.17 38.42 -9.38
CA THR A 167 4.27 37.57 -10.17
C THR A 167 2.94 37.43 -9.43
N ASP A 168 2.03 36.65 -9.92
CA ASP A 168 0.82 36.27 -9.21
C ASP A 168 0.87 34.75 -8.99
N PRO A 169 1.15 34.29 -7.76
CA PRO A 169 1.47 35.03 -6.53
C PRO A 169 2.88 35.68 -6.55
N GLU A 170 3.09 36.68 -5.68
CA GLU A 170 4.42 37.26 -5.45
C GLU A 170 5.33 36.22 -4.76
N LEU A 171 6.49 35.94 -5.36
CA LEU A 171 7.47 35.01 -4.83
C LEU A 171 8.61 35.73 -4.14
N GLU A 172 9.01 35.20 -3.00
CA GLU A 172 10.20 35.60 -2.27
C GLU A 172 11.23 34.47 -2.24
N PHE A 173 12.49 34.80 -2.53
CA PHE A 173 13.62 33.90 -2.47
C PHE A 173 14.61 34.41 -1.41
N PHE A 174 14.64 33.79 -0.25
CA PHE A 174 15.61 34.06 0.76
C PHE A 174 16.84 33.18 0.55
N ASN A 175 18.06 33.78 0.55
CA ASN A 175 19.28 33.04 0.21
C ASN A 175 20.51 33.62 0.87
N ASN A 176 21.61 32.85 0.92
CA ASN A 176 22.92 33.27 1.41
C ASN A 176 23.97 33.44 0.29
N ALA A 177 23.53 33.72 -0.92
CA ALA A 177 24.45 33.97 -2.04
C ALA A 177 25.40 35.14 -1.77
N THR A 178 26.65 34.97 -2.15
CA THR A 178 27.69 35.98 -2.00
C THR A 178 27.69 37.02 -3.14
N LYS A 179 27.06 36.65 -4.27
CA LYS A 179 26.92 37.54 -5.43
C LYS A 179 25.63 37.21 -6.16
N ILE A 180 24.90 38.25 -6.55
CA ILE A 180 23.67 38.15 -7.33
C ILE A 180 23.85 38.97 -8.62
N VAL A 181 23.59 38.35 -9.77
CA VAL A 181 23.69 39.01 -11.09
C VAL A 181 22.45 38.68 -11.90
N SER A 182 21.74 39.71 -12.36
CA SER A 182 20.61 39.52 -13.27
C SER A 182 21.01 39.82 -14.71
N THR A 183 20.50 39.02 -15.63
CA THR A 183 20.64 39.21 -17.09
C THR A 183 19.26 39.10 -17.72
N LYS A 184 18.99 39.99 -18.70
CA LYS A 184 17.72 39.99 -19.43
C LYS A 184 17.99 39.77 -20.92
N ASN A 185 17.40 38.68 -21.48
CA ASN A 185 17.50 38.32 -22.89
C ASN A 185 16.10 38.10 -23.46
N SER A 186 15.73 38.84 -24.50
CA SER A 186 14.51 38.63 -25.37
C SER A 186 13.28 38.08 -24.64
N GLY A 187 12.85 38.71 -23.55
CA GLY A 187 11.64 38.31 -22.80
C GLY A 187 11.86 37.35 -21.63
N GLN A 188 13.04 36.81 -21.51
CA GLN A 188 13.41 35.96 -20.37
C GLN A 188 14.44 36.66 -19.47
N MET A 189 14.28 36.57 -18.17
CA MET A 189 15.22 37.05 -17.17
C MET A 189 15.85 35.88 -16.44
N SER A 190 17.17 35.94 -16.25
CA SER A 190 17.91 34.99 -15.42
C SER A 190 18.62 35.72 -14.28
N ILE A 191 18.48 35.22 -13.07
CA ILE A 191 19.13 35.70 -11.86
C ILE A 191 20.11 34.64 -11.40
N ASN A 192 21.39 34.92 -11.50
CA ASN A 192 22.46 34.02 -11.09
C ASN A 192 22.86 34.31 -9.64
N LEU A 193 22.76 33.30 -8.81
CA LEU A 193 23.12 33.28 -7.40
C LEU A 193 24.46 32.56 -7.24
N THR A 194 25.53 33.28 -6.97
CA THR A 194 26.84 32.65 -6.71
C THR A 194 27.04 32.43 -5.22
N PHE A 195 27.37 31.22 -4.87
CA PHE A 195 27.65 30.78 -3.50
C PHE A 195 29.13 30.49 -3.30
N SER A 196 29.60 30.64 -2.07
CA SER A 196 30.93 30.19 -1.66
C SER A 196 30.90 28.66 -1.42
N SER A 197 32.08 28.05 -1.28
CA SER A 197 32.17 26.68 -0.78
C SER A 197 31.57 26.55 0.61
N GLY A 198 31.03 25.38 0.92
CA GLY A 198 30.35 25.07 2.17
C GLY A 198 28.82 25.04 2.00
N TYR A 199 28.12 25.36 3.07
CA TYR A 199 26.67 25.33 3.12
C TYR A 199 26.04 26.55 2.44
N SER A 200 25.06 26.29 1.59
CA SER A 200 24.22 27.29 0.93
C SER A 200 22.77 26.90 0.94
N TYR A 201 21.88 27.86 0.77
CA TYR A 201 20.45 27.61 0.72
C TYR A 201 19.70 28.64 -0.12
N ILE A 202 18.54 28.21 -0.63
CA ILE A 202 17.48 29.03 -1.21
C ILE A 202 16.16 28.60 -0.54
N ASP A 203 15.54 29.50 0.23
CA ASP A 203 14.19 29.32 0.73
C ASP A 203 13.22 30.04 -0.21
N VAL A 204 12.21 29.34 -0.70
CA VAL A 204 11.24 29.84 -1.68
C VAL A 204 9.85 29.83 -1.07
N GLY A 205 9.13 30.95 -1.16
CA GLY A 205 7.78 31.01 -0.62
C GLY A 205 7.04 32.29 -1.01
N ILE A 206 5.86 32.48 -0.40
CA ILE A 206 5.01 33.65 -0.56
C ILE A 206 5.09 34.49 0.70
N ASN A 207 5.27 35.80 0.55
CA ASN A 207 5.19 36.79 1.63
C ASN A 207 6.04 36.45 2.90
N ASN A 208 6.99 37.29 3.20
CA ASN A 208 7.80 37.22 4.42
C ASN A 208 8.58 35.90 4.61
N VAL A 209 9.12 35.35 3.54
CA VAL A 209 10.04 34.22 3.62
C VAL A 209 11.20 34.57 4.54
N THR A 210 11.48 33.72 5.49
CA THR A 210 12.56 33.90 6.47
C THR A 210 13.58 32.79 6.32
N ALA A 211 14.84 33.09 6.66
CA ALA A 211 15.85 32.05 6.75
C ALA A 211 15.39 30.98 7.76
N LEU A 212 15.29 29.76 7.29
CA LEU A 212 14.98 28.63 8.14
C LEU A 212 16.24 28.18 8.88
N ASN A 213 16.08 27.84 10.12
CA ASN A 213 17.08 27.02 10.80
C ASN A 213 16.94 25.58 10.31
N LEU A 214 17.52 25.29 9.15
CA LEU A 214 17.40 24.00 8.50
C LEU A 214 17.83 22.84 9.41
N THR A 215 18.87 23.04 10.24
CA THR A 215 19.33 22.00 11.18
C THR A 215 18.25 21.62 12.17
N ASP A 216 17.55 22.60 12.73
CA ASP A 216 16.44 22.34 13.66
C ASP A 216 15.25 21.68 12.94
N GLN A 217 14.94 22.15 11.73
CA GLN A 217 13.85 21.58 10.92
C GLN A 217 14.14 20.13 10.49
N LEU A 218 15.33 19.85 9.99
CA LEU A 218 15.75 18.48 9.65
C LEU A 218 15.78 17.58 10.89
N SER A 219 16.23 18.11 12.04
CA SER A 219 16.23 17.34 13.29
C SER A 219 14.82 17.01 13.75
N LEU A 220 13.87 17.92 13.58
CA LEU A 220 12.45 17.69 13.86
C LEU A 220 11.88 16.65 12.91
N ASN A 221 12.08 16.83 11.59
CA ASN A 221 11.60 15.91 10.57
C ASN A 221 12.16 14.48 10.79
N ASN A 222 13.47 14.37 11.00
CA ASN A 222 14.12 13.08 11.25
C ASN A 222 13.51 12.38 12.47
N ARG A 223 13.22 13.13 13.53
CA ARG A 223 12.56 12.56 14.72
C ARG A 223 11.13 12.12 14.40
N GLU A 224 10.34 12.94 13.73
CA GLU A 224 8.94 12.59 13.40
C GLU A 224 8.88 11.38 12.48
N VAL A 225 9.71 11.31 11.45
CA VAL A 225 9.80 10.15 10.56
C VAL A 225 10.27 8.91 11.32
N SER A 226 11.30 9.01 12.15
CA SER A 226 11.80 7.90 12.96
C SER A 226 10.73 7.40 13.93
N ASP A 227 10.08 8.30 14.67
CA ASP A 227 9.02 7.97 15.62
C ASP A 227 7.84 7.28 14.90
N TRP A 228 7.51 7.74 13.68
CA TRP A 228 6.45 7.14 12.88
C TRP A 228 6.83 5.73 12.41
N LEU A 229 8.05 5.54 11.87
CA LEU A 229 8.56 4.22 11.46
C LEU A 229 8.68 3.27 12.66
N GLU A 230 9.15 3.74 13.81
CA GLU A 230 9.24 2.95 15.03
C GLU A 230 7.86 2.54 15.60
N SER A 231 6.81 3.30 15.28
CA SER A 231 5.44 2.95 15.63
C SER A 231 4.86 1.83 14.76
N SER A 232 5.52 1.47 13.67
CA SER A 232 5.10 0.40 12.77
C SER A 232 5.20 -0.97 13.44
N SER A 233 4.39 -1.91 12.94
CA SER A 233 4.49 -3.32 13.35
C SER A 233 5.90 -3.84 13.10
N PRO A 234 6.62 -4.34 14.12
CA PRO A 234 8.02 -4.71 13.97
C PRO A 234 8.18 -5.94 13.08
N VAL A 235 9.17 -5.91 12.20
CA VAL A 235 9.63 -7.08 11.43
C VAL A 235 10.97 -7.58 11.99
N LYS A 236 11.22 -8.89 11.91
CA LYS A 236 12.45 -9.51 12.44
C LYS A 236 13.50 -9.71 11.36
N PHE A 237 13.60 -8.73 10.47
CA PHE A 237 14.65 -8.66 9.47
C PHE A 237 15.72 -7.67 9.90
N ASN A 238 16.86 -7.75 9.23
CA ASN A 238 17.94 -6.79 9.26
C ASN A 238 18.48 -6.60 7.83
N GLY A 239 19.38 -5.65 7.63
CA GLY A 239 19.95 -5.37 6.31
C GLY A 239 18.92 -4.90 5.29
N SER A 240 19.03 -5.36 4.04
CA SER A 240 18.25 -4.87 2.91
C SER A 240 16.74 -5.04 3.05
N ILE A 241 16.27 -6.16 3.61
CA ILE A 241 14.82 -6.37 3.78
C ILE A 241 14.22 -5.40 4.81
N LEU A 242 14.91 -5.15 5.93
CA LEU A 242 14.43 -4.16 6.91
C LEU A 242 14.45 -2.75 6.32
N HIS A 243 15.52 -2.40 5.62
CA HIS A 243 15.62 -1.12 4.91
C HIS A 243 14.48 -0.94 3.91
N GLU A 244 14.25 -1.94 3.04
CA GLU A 244 13.17 -1.89 2.05
C GLU A 244 11.77 -1.84 2.70
N TYR A 245 11.58 -2.52 3.83
CA TYR A 245 10.33 -2.42 4.58
C TYR A 245 10.05 -0.97 5.03
N TYR A 246 11.05 -0.26 5.54
CA TYR A 246 10.90 1.13 5.93
C TYR A 246 10.74 2.05 4.72
N MET A 247 11.51 1.86 3.65
CA MET A 247 11.36 2.63 2.42
C MET A 247 10.00 2.43 1.76
N SER A 248 9.50 1.21 1.76
CA SER A 248 8.14 0.89 1.28
C SER A 248 7.05 1.57 2.13
N LEU A 249 7.20 1.61 3.46
CA LEU A 249 6.28 2.33 4.35
C LEU A 249 6.26 3.83 4.05
N LEU A 250 7.45 4.44 3.91
CA LEU A 250 7.58 5.87 3.56
C LEU A 250 6.95 6.16 2.21
N LEU A 251 7.26 5.36 1.18
CA LEU A 251 6.70 5.54 -0.14
C LEU A 251 5.17 5.48 -0.13
N VAL A 252 4.60 4.41 0.43
CA VAL A 252 3.13 4.27 0.50
C VAL A 252 2.51 5.45 1.26
N LYS A 253 3.18 5.94 2.32
CA LYS A 253 2.69 7.10 3.05
C LYS A 253 2.77 8.39 2.25
N ASP A 254 3.86 8.60 1.53
CA ASP A 254 4.07 9.77 0.68
C ASP A 254 3.12 9.80 -0.53
N ASP A 255 2.74 8.63 -1.04
CA ASP A 255 1.79 8.49 -2.15
C ASP A 255 0.33 8.71 -1.73
N GLN A 256 0.07 9.01 -0.44
CA GLN A 256 -1.27 9.34 0.05
C GLN A 256 -1.57 10.84 -0.06
N ASN A 257 -2.63 11.19 -0.80
CA ASN A 257 -3.15 12.55 -0.75
C ASN A 257 -3.60 12.91 0.68
N PRO A 258 -2.97 13.91 1.31
CA PRO A 258 -3.26 14.24 2.71
C PRO A 258 -4.66 14.80 2.96
N TYR A 259 -5.35 15.29 1.91
CA TYR A 259 -6.68 15.90 1.98
C TYR A 259 -7.79 14.89 1.73
N THR A 260 -7.71 14.19 0.60
CA THR A 260 -8.75 13.25 0.16
C THR A 260 -8.57 11.89 0.83
N GLY A 261 -7.33 11.46 1.05
CA GLY A 261 -6.95 10.18 1.62
C GLY A 261 -6.67 9.08 0.60
N GLU A 262 -6.88 9.34 -0.68
CA GLU A 262 -6.55 8.41 -1.77
C GLU A 262 -5.04 8.19 -1.90
N PHE A 263 -4.66 7.05 -2.50
CA PHE A 263 -3.27 6.75 -2.84
C PHE A 263 -3.06 6.83 -4.35
N VAL A 264 -2.01 7.51 -4.78
CA VAL A 264 -1.60 7.46 -6.18
C VAL A 264 -0.95 6.10 -6.49
N ALA A 265 -1.18 5.57 -7.70
CA ALA A 265 -0.54 4.31 -8.11
C ALA A 265 0.97 4.47 -8.28
N SER A 266 1.39 5.62 -8.81
CA SER A 266 2.80 6.00 -8.94
C SER A 266 2.91 7.52 -9.18
N PRO A 267 4.01 8.14 -8.74
CA PRO A 267 4.32 9.54 -9.05
C PRO A 267 4.67 9.81 -10.53
N SER A 268 4.66 8.81 -11.40
CA SER A 268 4.86 9.02 -12.84
C SER A 268 3.65 9.73 -13.46
N GLN A 269 3.86 10.60 -14.44
CA GLN A 269 2.76 11.33 -15.09
C GLN A 269 1.65 10.42 -15.64
N LEU A 270 2.01 9.25 -16.15
CA LEU A 270 1.06 8.29 -16.70
C LEU A 270 0.21 7.63 -15.60
N TYR A 271 0.78 7.42 -14.42
CA TYR A 271 0.19 6.72 -13.26
C TYR A 271 -0.13 7.65 -12.09
N LEU A 272 -0.14 8.98 -12.31
CA LEU A 272 -0.52 9.95 -11.29
C LEU A 272 -2.06 10.00 -11.13
N TYR A 273 -2.62 8.83 -10.91
CA TYR A 273 -4.03 8.54 -10.68
C TYR A 273 -4.17 7.55 -9.52
N SER A 274 -5.31 7.57 -8.89
CA SER A 274 -5.67 6.63 -7.85
C SER A 274 -6.47 5.49 -8.47
N TRP A 275 -5.83 4.37 -8.80
CA TRP A 275 -6.55 3.13 -9.08
C TRP A 275 -7.08 2.56 -7.77
N VAL A 276 -8.36 2.20 -7.77
CA VAL A 276 -9.04 1.68 -6.57
C VAL A 276 -8.37 0.40 -6.07
N ARG A 277 -7.95 -0.45 -6.95
CA ARG A 277 -7.20 -1.69 -6.64
C ARG A 277 -5.89 -1.39 -5.92
N ASP A 278 -5.03 -0.58 -6.52
CA ASP A 278 -3.71 -0.21 -5.99
C ASP A 278 -3.81 0.47 -4.62
N GLY A 279 -4.70 1.47 -4.53
CA GLY A 279 -4.94 2.21 -3.29
C GLY A 279 -5.50 1.32 -2.18
N SER A 280 -6.33 0.32 -2.51
CA SER A 280 -6.86 -0.63 -1.53
C SER A 280 -5.76 -1.51 -0.93
N PHE A 281 -4.82 -2.02 -1.73
CA PHE A 281 -3.68 -2.76 -1.20
C PHE A 281 -2.72 -1.87 -0.41
N ALA A 282 -2.55 -0.61 -0.81
CA ALA A 282 -1.83 0.39 -0.02
C ALA A 282 -2.48 0.57 1.37
N ALA A 283 -3.81 0.74 1.43
CA ALA A 283 -4.53 0.87 2.69
C ALA A 283 -4.44 -0.41 3.55
N ILE A 284 -4.58 -1.61 2.95
CA ILE A 284 -4.42 -2.90 3.65
C ILE A 284 -3.00 -3.04 4.23
N SER A 285 -1.98 -2.58 3.51
CA SER A 285 -0.60 -2.60 4.01
C SER A 285 -0.41 -1.64 5.19
N MET A 286 -0.98 -0.45 5.13
CA MET A 286 -0.91 0.54 6.21
C MET A 286 -1.63 0.06 7.48
N GLU A 287 -2.85 -0.44 7.39
CA GLU A 287 -3.54 -0.97 8.57
C GLU A 287 -2.83 -2.20 9.15
N SER A 288 -2.27 -3.07 8.30
CA SER A 288 -1.52 -4.26 8.71
C SER A 288 -0.18 -3.92 9.37
N SER A 289 0.42 -2.80 9.00
CA SER A 289 1.66 -2.29 9.62
C SER A 289 1.43 -1.43 10.86
N GLY A 290 0.17 -1.18 11.25
CA GLY A 290 -0.19 -0.41 12.45
C GLY A 290 -0.61 1.04 12.16
N HIS A 291 -0.49 1.50 10.92
CA HIS A 291 -0.87 2.86 10.50
C HIS A 291 -2.36 2.96 10.14
N VAL A 292 -3.20 2.62 11.11
CA VAL A 292 -4.66 2.52 10.94
C VAL A 292 -5.30 3.85 10.55
N LYS A 293 -4.78 5.00 11.04
CA LYS A 293 -5.34 6.32 10.66
C LYS A 293 -5.11 6.63 9.19
N THR A 294 -3.94 6.26 8.67
CA THR A 294 -3.60 6.38 7.24
C THR A 294 -4.57 5.56 6.40
N ALA A 295 -4.77 4.28 6.73
CA ALA A 295 -5.75 3.43 6.05
C ALA A 295 -7.18 3.96 6.15
N LEU A 296 -7.60 4.45 7.32
CA LEU A 296 -8.95 4.99 7.53
C LEU A 296 -9.26 6.21 6.66
N LYS A 297 -8.27 7.05 6.34
CA LYS A 297 -8.47 8.16 5.39
C LYS A 297 -8.86 7.62 4.02
N TYR A 298 -8.16 6.60 3.55
CA TYR A 298 -8.45 5.96 2.26
C TYR A 298 -9.83 5.29 2.25
N TRP A 299 -10.16 4.48 3.26
CA TRP A 299 -11.46 3.82 3.30
C TRP A 299 -12.64 4.80 3.38
N ARG A 300 -12.46 5.94 4.04
CA ARG A 300 -13.46 7.02 4.06
C ARG A 300 -13.61 7.68 2.69
N TRP A 301 -12.50 7.87 1.99
CA TRP A 301 -12.52 8.36 0.61
C TRP A 301 -13.26 7.36 -0.30
N MET A 302 -12.91 6.07 -0.26
CA MET A 302 -13.64 5.05 -1.02
C MET A 302 -15.15 5.05 -0.71
N ALA A 303 -15.53 5.10 0.58
CA ALA A 303 -16.94 5.11 0.95
C ALA A 303 -17.68 6.37 0.47
N LYS A 304 -16.97 7.50 0.31
CA LYS A 304 -17.51 8.74 -0.26
C LYS A 304 -17.68 8.66 -1.78
N GLU A 305 -16.73 8.02 -2.46
CA GLU A 305 -16.70 7.93 -3.93
C GLU A 305 -17.49 6.70 -4.46
N GLU A 306 -18.14 5.93 -3.60
CA GLU A 306 -19.02 4.82 -3.99
C GLU A 306 -20.16 5.33 -4.88
N GLY A 307 -20.42 4.66 -6.00
CA GLY A 307 -21.47 5.00 -6.96
C GLY A 307 -21.13 6.17 -7.88
N ASN A 308 -19.90 6.68 -7.90
CA ASN A 308 -19.49 7.78 -8.79
C ASN A 308 -19.52 7.42 -10.27
N ASP A 309 -19.51 6.14 -10.61
CA ASP A 309 -19.74 5.63 -11.97
C ASP A 309 -21.24 5.53 -12.34
N SER A 310 -22.12 6.04 -11.48
CA SER A 310 -23.60 5.95 -11.58
C SER A 310 -24.17 4.57 -11.28
N VAL A 311 -23.38 3.63 -10.77
CA VAL A 311 -23.81 2.30 -10.34
C VAL A 311 -23.55 2.15 -8.85
N ALA A 312 -24.60 2.14 -8.04
CA ALA A 312 -24.47 2.00 -6.60
C ALA A 312 -23.78 0.68 -6.22
N GLY A 313 -22.81 0.73 -5.32
CA GLY A 313 -22.03 -0.41 -4.84
C GLY A 313 -20.75 -0.68 -5.61
N THR A 314 -20.41 0.14 -6.63
CA THR A 314 -19.22 0.04 -7.46
C THR A 314 -18.44 1.35 -7.50
N TRP A 315 -17.28 1.34 -8.14
CA TRP A 315 -16.39 2.48 -8.31
C TRP A 315 -15.88 2.57 -9.74
N SER A 316 -15.55 3.78 -10.19
CA SER A 316 -14.74 3.95 -11.39
C SER A 316 -13.37 3.29 -11.20
N THR A 317 -12.75 2.81 -12.29
CA THR A 317 -11.45 2.13 -12.28
C THR A 317 -10.38 2.98 -11.60
N ARG A 318 -10.31 4.28 -11.96
CA ARG A 318 -9.33 5.20 -11.38
C ARG A 318 -9.88 6.62 -11.25
N PHE A 319 -9.21 7.40 -10.40
CA PHE A 319 -9.56 8.78 -10.08
C PHE A 319 -8.34 9.68 -10.29
N ASN A 320 -8.58 10.92 -10.66
CA ASN A 320 -7.53 11.93 -10.74
C ASN A 320 -7.02 12.26 -9.33
N PHE A 321 -5.72 12.07 -9.11
CA PHE A 321 -5.11 12.23 -7.79
C PHE A 321 -5.24 13.64 -7.19
N TRP A 322 -5.25 14.69 -8.03
CA TRP A 322 -5.25 16.05 -7.53
C TRP A 322 -6.64 16.56 -7.11
N ASN A 323 -7.68 16.19 -7.85
CA ASN A 323 -9.03 16.69 -7.61
C ASN A 323 -10.04 15.61 -7.20
N GLY A 324 -9.63 14.33 -7.26
CA GLY A 324 -10.49 13.19 -6.88
C GLY A 324 -11.59 12.87 -7.87
N ASP A 325 -11.62 13.48 -9.07
CA ASP A 325 -12.64 13.20 -10.07
C ASP A 325 -12.40 11.84 -10.76
N PRO A 326 -13.48 11.07 -11.08
CA PRO A 326 -13.36 9.84 -11.86
C PRO A 326 -12.78 10.09 -13.25
N ASP A 327 -11.82 9.26 -13.68
CA ASP A 327 -11.32 9.30 -15.06
C ASP A 327 -12.19 8.46 -15.99
N VAL A 328 -13.21 9.08 -16.54
CA VAL A 328 -14.17 8.42 -17.44
C VAL A 328 -13.59 8.04 -18.82
N ASN A 329 -12.36 8.43 -19.12
CA ASN A 329 -11.69 8.14 -20.40
C ASN A 329 -10.80 6.91 -20.33
N TRP A 330 -10.62 6.31 -19.15
CA TRP A 330 -9.86 5.08 -18.97
C TRP A 330 -10.74 3.85 -19.12
N VAL A 331 -10.12 2.67 -19.28
CA VAL A 331 -10.86 1.40 -19.31
C VAL A 331 -11.73 1.27 -18.06
N ASN A 332 -12.99 0.91 -18.26
CA ASN A 332 -14.01 0.84 -17.23
C ASN A 332 -15.15 -0.08 -17.74
N PRO A 333 -15.77 -0.94 -16.93
CA PRO A 333 -15.57 -1.07 -15.47
C PRO A 333 -14.45 -2.03 -15.06
N GLU A 334 -14.04 -1.91 -13.78
CA GLU A 334 -13.27 -2.91 -13.03
C GLU A 334 -13.99 -3.21 -11.72
N TYR A 335 -14.63 -4.36 -11.66
CA TYR A 335 -15.49 -4.72 -10.51
C TYR A 335 -14.73 -5.39 -9.36
N ASP A 336 -13.47 -5.78 -9.55
CA ASP A 336 -12.60 -6.32 -8.49
C ASP A 336 -12.48 -5.37 -7.27
N SER A 337 -12.66 -4.07 -7.49
CA SER A 337 -12.75 -3.03 -6.46
C SER A 337 -13.79 -3.35 -5.38
N VAL A 338 -14.89 -4.02 -5.74
CA VAL A 338 -15.99 -4.39 -4.84
C VAL A 338 -15.51 -5.41 -3.80
N GLY A 339 -14.94 -6.53 -4.27
CA GLY A 339 -14.40 -7.57 -3.41
C GLY A 339 -13.21 -7.10 -2.59
N ILE A 340 -12.32 -6.29 -3.19
CA ILE A 340 -11.12 -5.77 -2.50
C ILE A 340 -11.51 -4.79 -1.38
N PHE A 341 -12.52 -3.92 -1.59
CA PHE A 341 -13.06 -3.08 -0.52
C PHE A 341 -13.56 -3.92 0.66
N GLN A 342 -14.33 -4.97 0.40
CA GLN A 342 -14.84 -5.89 1.43
C GLN A 342 -13.70 -6.58 2.19
N ILE A 343 -12.66 -7.04 1.47
CA ILE A 343 -11.46 -7.65 2.06
C ILE A 343 -10.75 -6.64 2.97
N GLY A 344 -10.57 -5.40 2.51
CA GLY A 344 -9.91 -4.34 3.28
C GLY A 344 -10.66 -3.99 4.55
N ILE A 345 -11.98 -3.77 4.48
CA ILE A 345 -12.76 -3.46 5.69
C ILE A 345 -12.78 -4.64 6.67
N TYR A 346 -12.82 -5.89 6.17
CA TYR A 346 -12.68 -7.05 7.05
C TYR A 346 -11.30 -7.08 7.74
N ASN A 347 -10.21 -6.81 7.00
CA ASN A 347 -8.87 -6.73 7.60
C ASN A 347 -8.78 -5.59 8.64
N LEU A 348 -9.35 -4.42 8.34
CA LEU A 348 -9.45 -3.31 9.28
C LEU A 348 -10.16 -3.72 10.58
N TYR A 349 -11.25 -4.47 10.46
CA TYR A 349 -11.95 -5.05 11.62
C TYR A 349 -11.06 -6.04 12.38
N LYS A 350 -10.35 -6.93 11.68
CA LYS A 350 -9.47 -7.92 12.30
C LYS A 350 -8.29 -7.29 13.04
N VAL A 351 -7.74 -6.22 12.49
CA VAL A 351 -6.63 -5.47 13.09
C VAL A 351 -7.10 -4.70 14.31
N THR A 352 -8.22 -3.98 14.22
CA THR A 352 -8.65 -3.07 15.27
C THR A 352 -9.53 -3.73 16.32
N LYS A 353 -10.30 -4.77 15.94
CA LYS A 353 -11.35 -5.39 16.76
C LYS A 353 -12.38 -4.38 17.30
N ASN A 354 -12.47 -3.22 16.67
CA ASN A 354 -13.34 -2.14 17.09
C ASN A 354 -14.50 -1.94 16.11
N VAL A 355 -15.69 -2.31 16.56
CA VAL A 355 -16.91 -2.23 15.75
C VAL A 355 -17.23 -0.77 15.36
N SER A 356 -17.00 0.20 16.26
CA SER A 356 -17.27 1.62 15.97
C SER A 356 -16.45 2.18 14.80
N ILE A 357 -15.31 1.57 14.49
CA ILE A 357 -14.49 1.93 13.32
C ILE A 357 -15.14 1.42 12.04
N ILE A 358 -15.85 0.29 12.11
CA ILE A 358 -16.46 -0.39 10.95
C ILE A 358 -17.86 0.12 10.65
N GLU A 359 -18.62 0.52 11.69
CA GLU A 359 -20.01 1.00 11.54
C GLU A 359 -20.19 2.03 10.41
N PRO A 360 -19.31 3.03 10.22
CA PRO A 360 -19.45 4.02 9.15
C PRO A 360 -19.39 3.42 7.73
N PHE A 361 -18.79 2.24 7.56
CA PHE A 361 -18.62 1.57 6.26
C PHE A 361 -19.75 0.59 5.94
N LEU A 362 -20.60 0.23 6.92
CA LEU A 362 -21.69 -0.71 6.70
C LEU A 362 -22.67 -0.29 5.57
N PRO A 363 -23.02 1.00 5.38
CA PRO A 363 -23.84 1.41 4.24
C PRO A 363 -23.20 1.05 2.89
N THR A 364 -21.92 1.36 2.70
CA THR A 364 -21.15 1.09 1.49
C THR A 364 -21.00 -0.43 1.25
N ILE A 365 -20.69 -1.21 2.30
CA ILE A 365 -20.67 -2.67 2.22
C ILE A 365 -22.03 -3.22 1.78
N ASN A 366 -23.13 -2.72 2.34
CA ASN A 366 -24.46 -3.17 1.97
C ASN A 366 -24.83 -2.79 0.53
N ALA A 367 -24.38 -1.63 0.03
CA ALA A 367 -24.53 -1.25 -1.37
C ALA A 367 -23.78 -2.22 -2.29
N SER A 368 -22.51 -2.53 -1.97
CA SER A 368 -21.70 -3.50 -2.71
C SER A 368 -22.32 -4.90 -2.72
N LEU A 369 -22.75 -5.42 -1.57
CA LEU A 369 -23.45 -6.71 -1.47
C LEU A 369 -24.74 -6.73 -2.28
N THR A 370 -25.48 -5.62 -2.31
CA THR A 370 -26.72 -5.49 -3.10
C THR A 370 -26.41 -5.50 -4.59
N TRP A 371 -25.35 -4.83 -5.00
CA TRP A 371 -24.88 -4.85 -6.38
C TRP A 371 -24.47 -6.28 -6.80
N GLU A 372 -23.65 -6.98 -6.00
CA GLU A 372 -23.24 -8.37 -6.25
C GLU A 372 -24.47 -9.30 -6.37
N GLU A 373 -25.41 -9.22 -5.41
CA GLU A 373 -26.64 -10.02 -5.43
C GLU A 373 -27.45 -9.82 -6.71
N ASN A 374 -27.60 -8.58 -7.16
CA ASN A 374 -28.35 -8.24 -8.36
C ASN A 374 -27.60 -8.54 -9.66
N SER A 375 -26.28 -8.52 -9.63
CA SER A 375 -25.39 -8.67 -10.79
C SER A 375 -24.99 -10.13 -11.04
N ILE A 376 -25.01 -11.00 -10.02
CA ILE A 376 -24.73 -12.42 -10.21
C ILE A 376 -25.80 -13.05 -11.12
N SER A 377 -25.41 -13.39 -12.33
CA SER A 377 -26.26 -13.94 -13.37
C SER A 377 -26.93 -15.27 -12.97
N SER A 378 -27.88 -15.75 -13.78
CA SER A 378 -28.43 -17.10 -13.62
C SER A 378 -27.40 -18.21 -13.75
N LYS A 379 -26.24 -17.92 -14.31
CA LYS A 379 -25.08 -18.83 -14.43
C LYS A 379 -24.15 -18.75 -13.22
N GLY A 380 -24.35 -17.79 -12.32
CA GLY A 380 -23.62 -17.61 -11.08
C GLY A 380 -22.33 -16.83 -11.22
N LEU A 381 -22.14 -16.08 -12.30
CA LEU A 381 -20.99 -15.19 -12.51
C LEU A 381 -21.43 -13.73 -12.46
N LEU A 382 -20.56 -12.85 -12.00
CA LEU A 382 -20.63 -11.40 -12.11
C LEU A 382 -20.48 -10.97 -13.58
N PRO A 383 -20.83 -9.74 -13.95
CA PRO A 383 -20.68 -9.22 -15.31
C PRO A 383 -19.24 -9.28 -15.85
N GLU A 384 -19.10 -9.08 -17.15
CA GLU A 384 -17.83 -8.84 -17.83
C GLU A 384 -17.22 -7.51 -17.36
N ASP A 385 -15.90 -7.45 -17.28
CA ASP A 385 -15.11 -6.27 -16.93
C ASP A 385 -13.69 -6.36 -17.51
N TYR A 386 -12.87 -5.31 -17.31
CA TYR A 386 -11.47 -5.30 -17.75
C TYR A 386 -10.48 -5.91 -16.74
N SER A 387 -10.82 -5.93 -15.46
CA SER A 387 -10.04 -6.59 -14.40
C SER A 387 -8.59 -6.10 -14.24
N ILE A 388 -7.75 -6.89 -13.57
CA ILE A 388 -6.43 -6.53 -13.06
C ILE A 388 -5.42 -6.06 -14.11
N TRP A 389 -5.44 -6.64 -15.33
CA TRP A 389 -4.43 -6.31 -16.35
C TRP A 389 -4.92 -5.28 -17.36
N GLU A 390 -6.22 -4.95 -17.37
CA GLU A 390 -6.84 -3.98 -18.26
C GLU A 390 -6.70 -4.34 -19.75
N ASP A 391 -6.45 -5.61 -20.07
CA ASP A 391 -6.17 -6.10 -21.41
C ASP A 391 -7.41 -6.63 -22.13
N VAL A 392 -8.35 -7.24 -21.38
CA VAL A 392 -9.49 -7.98 -21.96
C VAL A 392 -10.78 -7.64 -21.24
N ASP A 393 -11.79 -7.21 -22.03
CA ASP A 393 -13.19 -7.13 -21.58
C ASP A 393 -13.81 -8.53 -21.63
N GLY A 394 -14.04 -9.15 -20.47
CA GLY A 394 -14.53 -10.52 -20.37
C GLY A 394 -14.93 -10.92 -18.95
N TYR A 395 -15.35 -12.18 -18.79
CA TYR A 395 -15.53 -12.75 -17.45
C TYR A 395 -14.16 -13.10 -16.86
N ASN A 396 -13.50 -12.14 -16.22
CA ASN A 396 -12.14 -12.28 -15.72
C ASN A 396 -12.09 -13.09 -14.41
N PHE A 397 -11.15 -14.04 -14.32
CA PHE A 397 -10.97 -14.87 -13.13
C PHE A 397 -10.70 -14.04 -11.89
N TRP A 398 -9.80 -13.07 -11.99
CA TRP A 398 -9.40 -12.23 -10.87
C TRP A 398 -10.59 -11.55 -10.21
N THR A 399 -11.43 -10.85 -10.99
CA THR A 399 -12.62 -10.17 -10.48
C THR A 399 -13.57 -11.15 -9.80
N GLN A 400 -13.95 -12.25 -10.49
CA GLN A 400 -14.84 -13.24 -9.92
C GLN A 400 -14.31 -13.81 -8.59
N ALA A 401 -13.00 -14.05 -8.52
CA ALA A 401 -12.33 -14.64 -7.37
C ALA A 401 -12.19 -13.66 -6.20
N MET A 402 -11.84 -12.39 -6.48
CA MET A 402 -11.70 -11.38 -5.43
C MET A 402 -13.04 -11.03 -4.79
N ASP A 403 -14.12 -10.95 -5.59
CA ASP A 403 -15.48 -10.74 -5.06
C ASP A 403 -15.96 -11.94 -4.24
N ALA A 404 -15.71 -13.17 -4.70
CA ALA A 404 -16.03 -14.36 -3.93
C ALA A 404 -15.32 -14.38 -2.57
N VAL A 405 -14.05 -14.03 -2.52
CA VAL A 405 -13.28 -13.89 -1.27
C VAL A 405 -13.82 -12.74 -0.42
N GLY A 406 -14.13 -11.59 -1.02
CA GLY A 406 -14.69 -10.42 -0.34
C GLY A 406 -16.01 -10.73 0.34
N MET A 407 -16.95 -11.35 -0.37
CA MET A 407 -18.23 -11.82 0.19
C MET A 407 -18.02 -12.83 1.33
N ASN A 408 -17.10 -13.80 1.16
CA ASN A 408 -16.80 -14.78 2.21
C ASN A 408 -16.26 -14.09 3.48
N TYR A 409 -15.40 -13.08 3.34
CA TYR A 409 -14.85 -12.32 4.48
C TYR A 409 -15.92 -11.45 5.13
N THR A 410 -16.75 -10.79 4.33
CA THR A 410 -17.90 -10.01 4.83
C THR A 410 -18.90 -10.88 5.58
N GLY A 411 -19.22 -12.07 5.06
CA GLY A 411 -20.08 -13.03 5.73
C GLY A 411 -19.55 -13.44 7.11
N ARG A 412 -18.24 -13.66 7.23
CA ARG A 412 -17.57 -13.95 8.52
C ARG A 412 -17.64 -12.75 9.46
N MET A 413 -17.33 -11.53 8.96
CA MET A 413 -17.43 -10.31 9.76
C MET A 413 -18.85 -10.09 10.28
N TYR A 414 -19.85 -10.23 9.44
CA TYR A 414 -21.25 -10.06 9.82
C TYR A 414 -21.69 -11.12 10.85
N ALA A 415 -21.22 -12.36 10.72
CA ALA A 415 -21.45 -13.39 11.73
C ALA A 415 -20.82 -13.01 13.09
N GLU A 416 -19.58 -12.52 13.11
CA GLU A 416 -18.91 -12.04 14.34
C GLU A 416 -19.64 -10.84 14.96
N LEU A 417 -20.22 -9.97 14.11
CA LEU A 417 -20.99 -8.78 14.54
C LEU A 417 -22.46 -9.09 14.87
N ASN A 418 -22.91 -10.34 14.74
CA ASN A 418 -24.31 -10.76 14.87
C ASN A 418 -25.26 -10.06 13.88
N LEU A 419 -24.77 -9.69 12.70
CA LEU A 419 -25.56 -9.17 11.59
C LEU A 419 -26.08 -10.32 10.70
N SER A 420 -27.12 -10.02 9.88
CA SER A 420 -27.64 -11.01 8.93
C SER A 420 -26.62 -11.30 7.82
N HIS A 421 -26.27 -12.56 7.59
CA HIS A 421 -25.24 -12.99 6.65
C HIS A 421 -25.60 -14.21 5.80
N ALA A 422 -26.81 -14.72 5.92
CA ALA A 422 -27.22 -15.94 5.21
C ALA A 422 -27.22 -15.77 3.68
N SER A 423 -27.75 -14.65 3.17
CA SER A 423 -27.76 -14.34 1.73
C SER A 423 -26.33 -14.08 1.20
N ILE A 424 -25.47 -13.46 1.99
CA ILE A 424 -24.06 -13.24 1.62
C ILE A 424 -23.38 -14.59 1.38
N ASN A 425 -23.51 -15.52 2.32
CA ASN A 425 -22.91 -16.85 2.20
C ASN A 425 -23.50 -17.66 1.03
N GLU A 426 -24.79 -17.48 0.72
CA GLU A 426 -25.43 -18.12 -0.43
C GLU A 426 -24.86 -17.59 -1.75
N ASN A 427 -24.73 -16.26 -1.90
CA ASN A 427 -24.19 -15.63 -3.09
C ASN A 427 -22.70 -15.96 -3.27
N ALA A 428 -21.89 -15.90 -2.21
CA ALA A 428 -20.51 -16.34 -2.23
C ALA A 428 -20.37 -17.79 -2.70
N SER A 429 -21.15 -18.69 -2.13
CA SER A 429 -21.14 -20.12 -2.50
C SER A 429 -21.58 -20.36 -3.96
N LYS A 430 -22.52 -19.55 -4.47
CA LYS A 430 -22.95 -19.59 -5.86
C LYS A 430 -21.83 -19.18 -6.80
N LEU A 431 -21.12 -18.07 -6.47
CA LEU A 431 -19.99 -17.58 -7.25
C LEU A 431 -18.82 -18.56 -7.19
N ASP A 432 -18.41 -19.03 -5.99
CA ASP A 432 -17.39 -20.07 -5.81
C ASP A 432 -17.65 -21.30 -6.68
N SER A 433 -18.90 -21.81 -6.65
CA SER A 433 -19.31 -22.99 -7.43
C SER A 433 -19.18 -22.74 -8.93
N SER A 434 -19.46 -21.52 -9.38
CA SER A 434 -19.39 -21.15 -10.79
C SER A 434 -17.94 -20.94 -11.25
N ILE A 435 -17.09 -20.36 -10.40
CA ILE A 435 -15.65 -20.28 -10.63
C ILE A 435 -15.08 -21.70 -10.81
N MET A 436 -15.35 -22.59 -9.86
CA MET A 436 -14.88 -23.98 -9.94
C MET A 436 -15.41 -24.72 -11.16
N LYS A 437 -16.61 -24.40 -11.63
CA LYS A 437 -17.24 -25.06 -12.76
C LYS A 437 -16.74 -24.60 -14.11
N TYR A 438 -16.51 -23.28 -14.27
CA TYR A 438 -16.26 -22.70 -15.57
C TYR A 438 -14.79 -22.34 -15.82
N PHE A 439 -14.04 -21.97 -14.77
CA PHE A 439 -12.63 -21.56 -14.89
C PHE A 439 -11.65 -22.71 -14.62
N LEU A 440 -12.00 -23.63 -13.69
CA LEU A 440 -11.06 -24.70 -13.33
C LEU A 440 -10.95 -25.73 -14.46
N GLN A 441 -9.72 -25.99 -14.90
CA GLN A 441 -9.42 -27.03 -15.85
C GLN A 441 -9.75 -28.42 -15.30
N LYS A 442 -10.17 -29.36 -16.19
CA LYS A 442 -10.62 -30.71 -15.81
C LYS A 442 -9.57 -31.52 -15.05
N ASP A 443 -8.29 -31.27 -15.29
CA ASP A 443 -7.19 -31.94 -14.61
C ASP A 443 -6.73 -31.19 -13.34
N ASN A 444 -7.42 -30.12 -12.96
CA ASN A 444 -7.07 -29.24 -11.85
C ASN A 444 -5.65 -28.64 -11.96
N SER A 445 -5.22 -28.31 -13.17
CA SER A 445 -3.86 -27.80 -13.42
C SER A 445 -3.76 -26.28 -13.34
N MET A 446 -4.86 -25.56 -13.61
CA MET A 446 -4.96 -24.11 -13.60
C MET A 446 -6.41 -23.66 -13.60
N PHE A 447 -6.64 -22.41 -13.30
CA PHE A 447 -7.84 -21.66 -13.69
C PHE A 447 -7.57 -20.95 -15.03
N ALA A 448 -8.62 -20.84 -15.87
CA ALA A 448 -8.57 -19.99 -17.05
C ALA A 448 -8.40 -18.52 -16.63
N GLU A 449 -7.71 -17.72 -17.41
CA GLU A 449 -7.52 -16.30 -17.18
C GLU A 449 -8.85 -15.54 -17.28
N TYR A 450 -9.62 -15.84 -18.34
CA TYR A 450 -10.97 -15.31 -18.53
C TYR A 450 -11.86 -16.30 -19.32
N LEU A 451 -13.16 -16.00 -19.36
CA LEU A 451 -14.13 -16.76 -20.14
C LEU A 451 -14.74 -15.87 -21.23
N GLU A 452 -14.83 -16.40 -22.44
CA GLU A 452 -15.58 -15.80 -23.53
C GLU A 452 -17.00 -16.36 -23.58
N PRO A 453 -18.06 -15.53 -23.76
CA PRO A 453 -19.40 -16.03 -23.95
C PRO A 453 -19.53 -16.76 -25.29
N LEU A 454 -20.13 -17.95 -25.28
CA LEU A 454 -20.40 -18.71 -26.48
C LEU A 454 -21.81 -18.41 -27.01
N LEU A 455 -21.89 -17.92 -28.24
CA LEU A 455 -23.15 -17.73 -28.95
C LEU A 455 -23.64 -19.07 -29.52
N GLY A 456 -24.83 -19.54 -29.09
CA GLY A 456 -25.47 -20.70 -29.64
C GLY A 456 -25.81 -21.80 -28.62
N ASN A 457 -26.24 -22.99 -29.12
CA ASN A 457 -26.70 -24.14 -28.31
C ASN A 457 -25.51 -25.04 -27.89
N SER A 458 -24.48 -24.49 -27.28
CA SER A 458 -23.38 -25.28 -26.72
C SER A 458 -23.75 -25.86 -25.34
N ASN A 459 -23.13 -27.01 -24.99
CA ASN A 459 -23.29 -27.62 -23.66
C ASN A 459 -22.67 -26.76 -22.54
N SER A 460 -21.82 -25.78 -22.89
CA SER A 460 -21.29 -24.77 -22.01
C SER A 460 -21.67 -23.39 -22.56
N PRO A 461 -22.07 -22.44 -21.71
CA PRO A 461 -22.31 -21.06 -22.14
C PRO A 461 -21.03 -20.26 -22.34
N TYR A 462 -19.86 -20.78 -21.94
CA TYR A 462 -18.56 -20.11 -21.96
C TYR A 462 -17.48 -20.99 -22.58
N SER A 463 -16.49 -20.34 -23.18
CA SER A 463 -15.20 -20.89 -23.61
C SER A 463 -14.09 -20.39 -22.70
N PRO A 464 -13.41 -21.22 -21.93
CA PRO A 464 -12.28 -20.79 -21.12
C PRO A 464 -11.07 -20.47 -22.00
N VAL A 465 -10.38 -19.39 -21.68
CA VAL A 465 -9.08 -19.02 -22.26
C VAL A 465 -7.99 -19.45 -21.28
N ASP A 466 -7.34 -20.55 -21.63
CA ASP A 466 -6.43 -21.28 -20.76
C ASP A 466 -5.00 -20.73 -20.85
N ILE A 467 -4.76 -19.60 -20.19
CA ILE A 467 -3.46 -18.96 -20.07
C ILE A 467 -3.02 -19.03 -18.60
N TYR A 468 -1.75 -19.38 -18.35
CA TYR A 468 -1.18 -19.27 -17.01
C TYR A 468 -1.12 -17.80 -16.62
N ASP A 469 -1.76 -17.46 -15.52
CA ASP A 469 -1.88 -16.10 -15.01
C ASP A 469 -1.58 -16.06 -13.51
N SER A 470 -0.62 -15.22 -13.14
CA SER A 470 -0.18 -15.04 -11.76
C SER A 470 -1.22 -14.37 -10.87
N SER A 471 -2.22 -13.68 -11.43
CA SER A 471 -3.34 -13.13 -10.68
C SER A 471 -4.11 -14.20 -9.91
N THR A 472 -4.07 -15.45 -10.36
CA THR A 472 -4.65 -16.62 -9.68
C THR A 472 -4.04 -16.86 -8.29
N ILE A 473 -2.77 -16.51 -8.06
CA ILE A 473 -2.04 -16.86 -6.84
C ILE A 473 -2.66 -16.18 -5.62
N LEU A 474 -2.97 -14.89 -5.71
CA LEU A 474 -3.46 -14.14 -4.54
C LEU A 474 -4.84 -14.60 -4.06
N PRO A 475 -5.89 -14.75 -4.89
CA PRO A 475 -7.17 -15.29 -4.44
C PRO A 475 -7.07 -16.69 -3.82
N VAL A 476 -6.20 -17.56 -4.37
CA VAL A 476 -5.91 -18.88 -3.79
C VAL A 476 -5.28 -18.71 -2.40
N THR A 477 -4.33 -17.80 -2.25
CA THR A 477 -3.69 -17.48 -0.97
C THR A 477 -4.68 -16.97 0.07
N LEU A 478 -5.64 -16.14 -0.36
CA LEU A 478 -6.71 -15.58 0.48
C LEU A 478 -7.83 -16.57 0.80
N GLY A 479 -7.80 -17.77 0.22
CA GLY A 479 -8.70 -18.86 0.60
C GLY A 479 -9.89 -19.08 -0.32
N LEU A 480 -9.84 -18.65 -1.58
CA LEU A 480 -10.80 -19.08 -2.62
C LEU A 480 -10.89 -20.62 -2.63
N ILE A 481 -9.76 -21.28 -2.53
CA ILE A 481 -9.64 -22.70 -2.23
C ILE A 481 -8.63 -22.87 -1.07
N ASN A 482 -8.69 -24.02 -0.39
CA ASN A 482 -7.70 -24.26 0.68
C ASN A 482 -6.26 -24.20 0.13
N PRO A 483 -5.43 -23.22 0.53
CA PRO A 483 -4.07 -23.03 -0.01
C PRO A 483 -3.14 -24.23 0.25
N ASN A 484 -3.40 -25.00 1.31
CA ASN A 484 -2.65 -26.23 1.63
C ASN A 484 -3.16 -27.48 0.92
N SER A 485 -4.14 -27.35 0.01
CA SER A 485 -4.63 -28.50 -0.76
C SER A 485 -3.66 -28.89 -1.88
N SER A 486 -3.68 -30.18 -2.26
CA SER A 486 -2.90 -30.66 -3.40
C SER A 486 -3.27 -29.96 -4.71
N MET A 487 -4.52 -29.50 -4.82
CA MET A 487 -4.99 -28.72 -5.97
C MET A 487 -4.33 -27.33 -6.00
N ALA A 488 -4.34 -26.61 -4.90
CA ALA A 488 -3.70 -25.29 -4.79
C ALA A 488 -2.19 -25.39 -5.10
N HIS A 489 -1.48 -26.34 -4.49
CA HIS A 489 -0.07 -26.58 -4.78
C HIS A 489 0.19 -26.89 -6.26
N LYS A 490 -0.68 -27.66 -6.92
CA LYS A 490 -0.56 -27.96 -8.34
C LYS A 490 -0.76 -26.71 -9.19
N ILE A 491 -1.81 -25.94 -8.93
CA ILE A 491 -2.14 -24.72 -9.68
C ILE A 491 -1.01 -23.70 -9.55
N VAL A 492 -0.65 -23.32 -8.32
CA VAL A 492 0.39 -22.31 -8.07
C VAL A 492 1.74 -22.81 -8.60
N GLY A 493 2.10 -24.08 -8.36
CA GLY A 493 3.35 -24.64 -8.87
C GLY A 493 3.44 -24.63 -10.40
N ASN A 494 2.33 -24.82 -11.13
CA ASN A 494 2.31 -24.70 -12.59
C ASN A 494 2.46 -23.25 -13.04
N ILE A 495 1.81 -22.31 -12.39
CA ILE A 495 1.92 -20.87 -12.70
C ILE A 495 3.39 -20.43 -12.52
N VAL A 496 3.95 -20.65 -11.35
CA VAL A 496 5.35 -20.30 -11.03
C VAL A 496 6.31 -20.95 -12.04
N LYS A 497 6.16 -22.23 -12.32
CA LYS A 497 7.00 -22.94 -13.29
C LYS A 497 7.00 -22.32 -14.69
N ASN A 498 5.85 -21.82 -15.15
CA ASN A 498 5.70 -21.29 -16.51
C ASN A 498 5.96 -19.79 -16.62
N LEU A 499 5.83 -19.03 -15.51
CA LEU A 499 5.93 -17.56 -15.51
C LEU A 499 7.22 -17.02 -14.88
N THR A 500 8.07 -17.86 -14.27
CA THR A 500 9.32 -17.37 -13.65
C THR A 500 10.33 -16.96 -14.74
N LYS A 501 10.80 -15.70 -14.64
CA LYS A 501 11.87 -15.10 -15.45
C LYS A 501 12.81 -14.32 -14.52
N GLU A 502 14.12 -14.46 -14.71
CA GLU A 502 15.15 -13.77 -13.90
C GLU A 502 14.89 -13.87 -12.37
N GLY A 503 14.27 -14.98 -11.94
CA GLY A 503 13.94 -15.25 -10.55
C GLY A 503 12.66 -14.61 -10.01
N GLY A 504 11.94 -13.81 -10.78
CA GLY A 504 10.65 -13.24 -10.45
C GLY A 504 9.53 -13.77 -11.36
N VAL A 505 8.27 -13.47 -11.05
CA VAL A 505 7.07 -13.97 -11.72
C VAL A 505 6.52 -12.92 -12.67
N ALA A 506 6.24 -13.29 -13.92
CA ALA A 506 5.56 -12.46 -14.90
C ALA A 506 4.03 -12.42 -14.64
N ARG A 507 3.30 -11.49 -15.28
CA ARG A 507 1.84 -11.40 -15.19
C ARG A 507 1.18 -12.66 -15.71
N PHE A 508 1.34 -12.93 -16.99
CA PHE A 508 0.74 -14.08 -17.67
C PHE A 508 1.65 -14.64 -18.78
N TYR A 509 1.34 -15.83 -19.24
CA TYR A 509 2.10 -16.46 -20.32
C TYR A 509 1.86 -15.74 -21.64
N GLY A 510 2.96 -15.31 -22.27
CA GLY A 510 2.92 -14.53 -23.52
C GLY A 510 2.91 -13.00 -23.28
N ASP A 511 3.02 -12.53 -22.05
CA ASP A 511 3.07 -11.11 -21.71
C ASP A 511 4.19 -10.38 -22.48
N THR A 512 3.80 -9.31 -23.19
CA THR A 512 4.69 -8.47 -24.00
C THR A 512 4.81 -7.04 -23.45
N TYR A 513 4.45 -6.83 -22.19
CA TYR A 513 4.46 -5.51 -21.57
C TYR A 513 5.77 -4.76 -21.82
N HIS A 514 5.68 -3.55 -22.39
CA HIS A 514 6.81 -2.70 -22.82
C HIS A 514 7.75 -3.30 -23.88
N TYR A 515 7.39 -4.40 -24.48
CA TYR A 515 8.12 -4.96 -25.60
C TYR A 515 7.27 -4.89 -26.88
N SER A 516 7.85 -4.45 -27.98
CA SER A 516 7.18 -4.40 -29.29
C SER A 516 7.76 -5.44 -30.25
N GLY A 517 6.93 -5.91 -31.19
CA GLY A 517 7.38 -6.75 -32.30
C GLY A 517 7.52 -8.24 -32.00
N PHE A 518 7.02 -8.73 -30.88
CA PHE A 518 6.97 -10.17 -30.57
C PHE A 518 5.78 -10.81 -31.30
N PRO A 519 5.97 -12.01 -31.90
CA PRO A 519 4.87 -12.79 -32.47
C PRO A 519 3.85 -13.18 -31.37
N SER A 520 2.57 -13.14 -31.70
CA SER A 520 1.48 -13.50 -30.77
C SER A 520 1.46 -14.97 -30.32
N ASP A 521 2.20 -15.84 -31.04
CA ASP A 521 2.34 -17.27 -30.74
C ASP A 521 3.63 -17.61 -29.98
N SER A 522 4.44 -16.60 -29.62
CA SER A 522 5.64 -16.79 -28.80
C SER A 522 5.29 -16.80 -27.32
N SER A 523 6.19 -17.37 -26.50
CA SER A 523 6.08 -17.26 -25.03
C SER A 523 6.20 -15.80 -24.52
N GLY A 524 6.49 -14.86 -25.43
CA GLY A 524 6.74 -13.47 -25.10
C GLY A 524 7.99 -13.25 -24.25
N PRO A 525 8.38 -12.01 -24.02
CA PRO A 525 9.45 -11.66 -23.09
C PRO A 525 9.07 -11.98 -21.63
N MET A 526 7.79 -11.89 -21.26
CA MET A 526 7.28 -12.16 -19.93
C MET A 526 8.09 -11.41 -18.84
N PRO A 527 8.05 -10.09 -18.80
CA PRO A 527 8.76 -9.32 -17.79
C PRO A 527 8.27 -9.69 -16.38
N PRO A 528 9.17 -10.00 -15.44
CA PRO A 528 8.75 -10.26 -14.05
C PRO A 528 8.33 -8.95 -13.37
N TRP A 529 7.27 -9.04 -12.57
CA TRP A 529 6.74 -7.93 -11.81
C TRP A 529 7.02 -8.12 -10.31
N ILE A 530 7.20 -7.03 -9.59
CA ILE A 530 7.37 -7.11 -8.14
C ILE A 530 6.09 -7.63 -7.49
N ILE A 531 4.91 -7.10 -7.87
CA ILE A 531 3.64 -7.50 -7.25
C ILE A 531 3.35 -9.00 -7.41
N THR A 532 3.52 -9.55 -8.61
CA THR A 532 3.24 -10.96 -8.89
C THR A 532 4.25 -11.89 -8.21
N THR A 533 5.50 -11.46 -8.10
CA THR A 533 6.53 -12.15 -7.31
C THR A 533 6.19 -12.13 -5.81
N MET A 534 5.65 -11.03 -5.31
CA MET A 534 5.17 -10.97 -3.92
C MET A 534 3.89 -11.79 -3.70
N PHE A 535 3.04 -12.02 -4.72
CA PHE A 535 1.93 -12.99 -4.61
C PHE A 535 2.46 -14.41 -4.37
N GLU A 536 3.50 -14.82 -5.10
CA GLU A 536 4.18 -16.11 -4.86
C GLU A 536 4.78 -16.17 -3.45
N ALA A 537 5.55 -15.14 -3.06
CA ALA A 537 6.16 -15.08 -1.74
C ALA A 537 5.12 -15.19 -0.62
N TYR A 538 3.98 -14.52 -0.77
CA TYR A 538 2.89 -14.56 0.21
C TYR A 538 2.25 -15.95 0.29
N TYR A 539 2.01 -16.60 -0.86
CA TYR A 539 1.53 -17.98 -0.91
C TYR A 539 2.49 -18.93 -0.20
N ASP A 540 3.78 -18.84 -0.51
CA ASP A 540 4.81 -19.71 0.06
C ASP A 540 4.90 -19.59 1.58
N GLU A 541 4.72 -18.40 2.14
CA GLU A 541 4.62 -18.22 3.59
C GLU A 541 3.40 -18.95 4.17
N ILE A 542 2.24 -18.80 3.53
CA ILE A 542 1.00 -19.42 3.98
C ILE A 542 1.09 -20.95 4.01
N VAL A 543 1.79 -21.54 3.04
CA VAL A 543 1.97 -22.99 2.97
C VAL A 543 3.24 -23.49 3.68
N GLY A 544 4.00 -22.59 4.31
CA GLY A 544 5.18 -22.91 5.11
C GLY A 544 6.49 -23.07 4.34
N ASN A 545 6.55 -22.67 3.06
CA ASN A 545 7.76 -22.67 2.24
C ASN A 545 8.63 -21.42 2.50
N ASN A 546 8.90 -21.15 3.76
CA ASN A 546 9.52 -19.91 4.23
C ASN A 546 10.88 -19.59 3.60
N ALA A 547 11.64 -20.60 3.17
CA ALA A 547 12.91 -20.38 2.49
C ALA A 547 12.73 -19.77 1.10
N VAL A 548 11.67 -20.14 0.38
CA VAL A 548 11.32 -19.56 -0.93
C VAL A 548 10.85 -18.13 -0.72
N ALA A 549 9.93 -17.89 0.19
CA ALA A 549 9.45 -16.55 0.51
C ALA A 549 10.59 -15.58 0.87
N LEU A 550 11.53 -16.02 1.72
CA LEU A 550 12.73 -15.24 2.06
C LEU A 550 13.62 -14.96 0.82
N SER A 551 13.76 -15.94 -0.07
CA SER A 551 14.52 -15.76 -1.32
C SER A 551 13.86 -14.70 -2.20
N LEU A 552 12.53 -14.68 -2.31
CA LEU A 552 11.78 -13.73 -3.12
C LEU A 552 11.79 -12.31 -2.52
N LEU A 553 11.74 -12.18 -1.18
CA LEU A 553 11.96 -10.89 -0.51
C LEU A 553 13.36 -10.33 -0.82
N ASN A 554 14.42 -11.17 -0.73
CA ASN A 554 15.77 -10.76 -1.10
C ASN A 554 15.88 -10.45 -2.60
N TRP A 555 15.16 -11.20 -3.45
CA TRP A 555 15.11 -10.90 -4.88
C TRP A 555 14.54 -9.50 -5.11
N ALA A 556 13.42 -9.13 -4.49
CA ALA A 556 12.83 -7.80 -4.61
C ALA A 556 13.81 -6.71 -4.18
N THR A 557 14.50 -6.87 -3.04
CA THR A 557 15.48 -5.87 -2.55
C THR A 557 16.71 -5.73 -3.44
N ASN A 558 17.04 -6.73 -4.25
CA ASN A 558 18.14 -6.68 -5.22
C ASN A 558 17.75 -6.03 -6.55
N HIS A 559 16.46 -5.78 -6.77
CA HIS A 559 15.92 -5.23 -8.02
C HIS A 559 15.24 -3.87 -7.80
N THR A 560 15.57 -3.18 -6.73
CA THR A 560 15.13 -1.80 -6.49
C THR A 560 15.82 -0.83 -7.47
N GLN A 561 15.15 0.26 -7.76
CA GLN A 561 15.75 1.42 -8.39
C GLN A 561 15.88 2.54 -7.35
N ALA A 562 17.13 2.83 -6.99
CA ALA A 562 17.49 3.81 -5.95
C ALA A 562 16.78 3.57 -4.60
N GLY A 563 16.62 2.30 -4.21
CA GLY A 563 16.00 1.91 -2.95
C GLY A 563 14.48 1.88 -2.97
N LEU A 564 13.83 1.96 -4.13
CA LEU A 564 12.38 1.88 -4.27
C LEU A 564 11.99 0.78 -5.26
N LEU A 565 10.86 0.14 -5.02
CA LEU A 565 10.40 -1.00 -5.81
C LEU A 565 9.74 -0.55 -7.13
N PRO A 566 10.25 -1.00 -8.30
CA PRO A 566 9.62 -0.71 -9.58
C PRO A 566 8.35 -1.53 -9.79
N GLU A 567 7.67 -1.27 -10.90
CA GLU A 567 6.57 -2.09 -11.38
C GLU A 567 7.09 -3.43 -11.93
N ALA A 568 7.91 -3.38 -12.97
CA ALA A 568 8.37 -4.54 -13.72
C ALA A 568 9.87 -4.45 -14.07
N LEU A 569 10.44 -5.61 -14.36
CA LEU A 569 11.86 -5.76 -14.70
C LEU A 569 12.03 -6.32 -16.11
N ASN A 570 13.15 -6.00 -16.72
CA ASN A 570 13.56 -6.57 -17.99
C ASN A 570 13.78 -8.09 -17.85
N SER A 571 13.12 -8.86 -18.71
CA SER A 571 13.13 -10.33 -18.67
C SER A 571 14.47 -10.97 -19.08
N GLU A 572 15.44 -10.19 -19.61
CA GLU A 572 16.74 -10.68 -20.05
C GLU A 572 17.86 -10.42 -19.04
N ASN A 573 17.74 -9.36 -18.25
CA ASN A 573 18.84 -8.91 -17.38
C ASN A 573 18.41 -8.44 -15.98
N GLY A 574 17.10 -8.49 -15.66
CA GLY A 574 16.56 -8.11 -14.36
C GLY A 574 16.64 -6.63 -14.01
N THR A 575 17.01 -5.75 -14.93
CA THR A 575 17.00 -4.30 -14.67
C THR A 575 15.57 -3.76 -14.68
N PRO A 576 15.23 -2.72 -13.88
CA PRO A 576 13.94 -2.08 -13.96
C PRO A 576 13.60 -1.63 -15.38
N LEU A 577 12.38 -1.91 -15.84
CA LEU A 577 11.88 -1.40 -17.11
C LEU A 577 11.64 0.11 -17.00
N PRO A 578 11.78 0.86 -18.11
CA PRO A 578 11.50 2.31 -18.13
C PRO A 578 9.98 2.59 -18.17
N THR A 579 9.24 2.00 -17.21
CA THR A 579 7.78 2.11 -17.10
C THR A 579 7.42 2.99 -15.91
N THR A 580 7.21 2.36 -14.77
CA THR A 580 6.76 2.98 -13.53
C THR A 580 7.71 2.57 -12.40
N SER A 581 8.35 3.55 -11.82
CA SER A 581 9.24 3.35 -10.68
C SER A 581 9.28 4.62 -9.82
N PRO A 582 8.82 4.54 -8.58
CA PRO A 582 8.27 3.38 -7.89
C PRO A 582 6.82 3.05 -8.27
N LEU A 583 6.33 1.87 -7.87
CA LEU A 583 4.92 1.51 -7.88
C LEU A 583 4.42 1.30 -6.44
N THR A 584 3.38 2.02 -6.06
CA THR A 584 2.79 1.97 -4.70
C THR A 584 2.35 0.56 -4.32
N TRP A 585 1.70 -0.16 -5.25
CA TRP A 585 1.25 -1.54 -5.02
C TRP A 585 2.42 -2.52 -4.84
N SER A 586 3.53 -2.34 -5.53
CA SER A 586 4.75 -3.15 -5.30
C SER A 586 5.23 -3.03 -3.85
N SER A 587 5.32 -1.80 -3.34
CA SER A 587 5.70 -1.51 -1.96
C SER A 587 4.68 -2.02 -0.95
N ALA A 588 3.38 -1.88 -1.23
CA ALA A 588 2.31 -2.40 -0.39
C ALA A 588 2.38 -3.92 -0.23
N MET A 589 2.59 -4.65 -1.34
CA MET A 589 2.73 -6.11 -1.28
C MET A 589 4.00 -6.55 -0.55
N PHE A 590 5.12 -5.84 -0.74
CA PHE A 590 6.34 -6.13 0.01
C PHE A 590 6.13 -5.98 1.53
N ILE A 591 5.46 -4.90 1.97
CA ILE A 591 5.09 -4.70 3.38
C ILE A 591 4.28 -5.89 3.90
N LEU A 592 3.25 -6.33 3.17
CA LEU A 592 2.38 -7.43 3.57
C LEU A 592 3.13 -8.74 3.71
N VAL A 593 4.02 -9.07 2.76
CA VAL A 593 4.86 -10.27 2.83
C VAL A 593 5.82 -10.17 4.01
N ALA A 594 6.56 -9.07 4.18
CA ALA A 594 7.50 -8.91 5.28
C ALA A 594 6.83 -9.05 6.67
N LEU A 595 5.62 -8.52 6.81
CA LEU A 595 4.83 -8.65 8.04
C LEU A 595 4.37 -10.10 8.28
N ASN A 596 3.90 -10.79 7.24
CA ASN A 596 3.39 -12.15 7.38
C ASN A 596 4.52 -13.14 7.69
N TYR A 597 5.68 -13.01 7.03
CA TYR A 597 6.88 -13.80 7.33
C TYR A 597 7.25 -13.73 8.80
N ASN A 598 7.18 -12.55 9.37
CA ASN A 598 7.45 -12.32 10.77
C ASN A 598 6.49 -13.08 11.70
N ARG A 599 5.22 -13.21 11.33
CA ARG A 599 4.19 -13.92 12.13
C ARG A 599 4.39 -15.43 12.15
N VAL A 600 4.67 -16.00 11.00
CA VAL A 600 4.85 -17.46 10.86
C VAL A 600 6.08 -17.94 11.64
N HIS A 601 7.13 -17.11 11.76
CA HIS A 601 8.37 -17.46 12.45
C HIS A 601 8.43 -17.06 13.92
N VAL A 602 7.54 -16.19 14.38
CA VAL A 602 7.33 -15.99 15.81
C VAL A 602 6.56 -17.20 16.33
N LYS A 603 7.24 -18.28 16.71
CA LYS A 603 6.65 -19.16 17.73
C LYS A 603 6.22 -18.22 18.85
N PRO A 604 4.93 -18.24 19.28
CA PRO A 604 4.54 -17.50 20.46
C PRO A 604 5.60 -17.84 21.49
N SER A 605 6.28 -16.83 22.03
CA SER A 605 7.25 -17.06 23.09
C SER A 605 6.48 -17.91 24.08
N SER A 606 6.86 -19.18 24.20
CA SER A 606 6.23 -20.04 25.18
C SER A 606 6.34 -19.23 26.46
N LEU A 607 5.23 -18.74 26.96
CA LEU A 607 5.17 -18.10 28.27
C LEU A 607 6.07 -18.95 29.12
N PRO A 608 7.12 -18.40 29.74
CA PRO A 608 8.15 -19.25 30.33
C PRO A 608 7.45 -20.34 31.13
N LEU A 609 7.89 -21.59 30.97
CA LEU A 609 7.28 -22.76 31.68
C LEU A 609 6.97 -22.42 33.13
N VAL A 610 7.74 -21.50 33.71
CA VAL A 610 7.56 -20.85 34.99
C VAL A 610 6.18 -20.19 35.18
N ILE A 611 5.65 -19.47 34.17
CA ILE A 611 4.34 -18.79 34.29
C ILE A 611 3.21 -19.85 34.24
N TYR A 612 3.31 -20.87 33.40
CA TYR A 612 2.35 -21.98 33.42
C TYR A 612 2.44 -22.78 34.73
N THR A 613 3.64 -22.93 35.27
CA THR A 613 3.87 -23.57 36.59
C THR A 613 3.26 -22.72 37.72
N ILE A 614 3.46 -21.40 37.69
CA ILE A 614 2.87 -20.45 38.66
C ILE A 614 1.35 -20.46 38.58
N ILE A 615 0.76 -20.40 37.38
CA ILE A 615 -0.68 -20.48 37.18
C ILE A 615 -1.22 -21.84 37.66
N GLY A 616 -0.55 -22.93 37.35
CA GLY A 616 -0.90 -24.28 37.82
C GLY A 616 -0.86 -24.41 39.34
N ILE A 617 0.17 -23.86 39.99
CA ILE A 617 0.29 -23.81 41.45
C ILE A 617 -0.81 -22.93 42.07
N ALA A 618 -1.12 -21.76 41.50
CA ALA A 618 -2.19 -20.90 41.98
C ALA A 618 -3.56 -21.60 41.92
N ILE A 619 -3.86 -22.27 40.80
CA ILE A 619 -5.09 -23.07 40.65
C ILE A 619 -5.16 -24.21 41.67
N ALA A 620 -4.04 -24.91 41.90
CA ALA A 620 -3.95 -25.99 42.91
C ALA A 620 -4.19 -25.46 44.34
N ILE A 621 -3.62 -24.30 44.69
CA ILE A 621 -3.82 -23.66 45.99
C ILE A 621 -5.29 -23.27 46.19
N VAL A 622 -5.95 -22.68 45.16
CA VAL A 622 -7.36 -22.33 45.22
C VAL A 622 -8.24 -23.58 45.38
N ALA A 623 -7.92 -24.65 44.67
CA ALA A 623 -8.64 -25.92 44.80
C ALA A 623 -8.50 -26.54 46.18
N VAL A 624 -7.29 -26.55 46.77
CA VAL A 624 -7.04 -27.05 48.13
C VAL A 624 -7.74 -26.17 49.17
N ALA A 625 -7.66 -24.85 49.05
CA ALA A 625 -8.35 -23.91 49.94
C ALA A 625 -9.89 -24.11 49.89
N SER A 626 -10.43 -24.34 48.70
CA SER A 626 -11.86 -24.63 48.53
C SER A 626 -12.31 -25.92 49.19
N VAL A 627 -11.47 -27.00 49.11
CA VAL A 627 -11.73 -28.28 49.78
C VAL A 627 -11.65 -28.16 51.29
N VAL A 628 -10.67 -27.40 51.81
CA VAL A 628 -10.53 -27.13 53.26
C VAL A 628 -11.72 -26.33 53.79
N LEU A 629 -12.17 -25.27 53.07
CA LEU A 629 -13.33 -24.50 53.45
C LEU A 629 -14.63 -25.31 53.45
N VAL A 630 -14.81 -26.21 52.49
CA VAL A 630 -15.94 -27.14 52.45
C VAL A 630 -15.90 -28.12 53.63
N ARG A 631 -14.71 -28.71 53.95
CA ARG A 631 -14.53 -29.63 55.09
C ARG A 631 -14.77 -28.91 56.43
N THR A 632 -14.29 -27.67 56.61
CA THR A 632 -14.51 -26.92 57.84
C THR A 632 -15.99 -26.52 58.03
N LYS A 633 -16.70 -26.24 56.92
CA LYS A 633 -18.14 -25.94 56.94
C LYS A 633 -18.97 -27.20 57.26
N ILE A 634 -18.57 -28.35 56.77
CA ILE A 634 -19.20 -29.64 57.06
C ILE A 634 -18.98 -30.00 58.54
N ASN A 635 -17.77 -29.86 59.05
CA ASN A 635 -17.47 -30.15 60.47
C ASN A 635 -18.19 -29.18 61.44
N LYS A 636 -18.27 -27.88 61.13
CA LYS A 636 -19.06 -26.95 61.96
C LYS A 636 -20.55 -27.29 62.01
N ASN A 637 -21.12 -27.86 60.95
CA ASN A 637 -22.51 -28.30 60.92
C ASN A 637 -22.74 -29.62 61.67
N LYS A 638 -21.69 -30.43 61.91
CA LYS A 638 -21.74 -31.69 62.65
C LYS A 638 -21.71 -31.50 64.18
N TYR A 639 -21.21 -30.33 64.66
CA TYR A 639 -21.16 -29.97 66.08
C TYR A 639 -22.32 -29.04 66.49
N ARG A 640 -23.27 -28.76 65.57
CA ARG A 640 -24.48 -27.96 65.88
C ARG A 640 -25.79 -28.78 65.83
N ARG A 641 -25.67 -30.13 65.83
CA ARG A 641 -26.80 -31.05 66.08
C ARG A 641 -26.65 -31.75 67.41
#